data_39cd7db9bb1f913235f6a64eef25eee0
#
_entry.id   39cd7db9bb1f913235f6a64eef25eee0
#
_cell.length_a   1.000
_cell.length_b   1.000
_cell.length_c   1.000
_cell.angle_alpha   90.00
_cell.angle_beta   90.00
_cell.angle_gamma   90.00
#
_symmetry.space_group_name_H-M   'P 1'
#
loop_
_entity.id
_entity.type
_entity.pdbx_description
1 polymer ?
#
loop_
_entity_poly.entity_id
_entity_poly.type
_entity_poly.pdbx_seq_one_letter_code
_entity_poly.pdbx_strand_id
1 'polypeptide(L)'
;MSSLVYFLPIFGVIGLVYMFLLQQWVTKQDAGDEKMQGIAKNIADGAMAFLKSEYRILAIYVLIASVLLGWLSTQVETSHPLIVIAFIIGAAFSVLAGFFGMRIATKANVRTTQAARTSLSQALKVSFNGGSVMGLGVAGLAVLGLSGLFALFYMFFMDGAYGEGGARMMTQVLEVLAGFSVGAESIALFARVGGGIYTKAADVGADLVGKVEAGIPEDDPRNPATIADNVGDNVGDVAGMGADLFGSYVATVLAAMVLGNSVIRDSGGIQDVFGGIGPILLPIVIAGVGILLSIVGMWLIRIKDNDNQNVDSVQGALDRGNWASIILTAIVAYPIIRWMLPETMTMSFFGTGTREITSTSVFNATMIGLIVGALISTITAYYTGMGKKPVMSIVRQSATGSATNIISGLAVGMISTWMPIVMFSMAIWGAYSLAGFYGVAIAASAMMATTAMQLAIDAFGPIADNAGGIAEMSELPKEVRANTDILDTVGNTTAAIGKGFAIASAALTALALFAAYVNFTGIQGINIFKAKVLSALFLGGMVPVVFSALAMKSVGKAAMEMVEEVRRQFREIPGLLEGTGKADYQRCVAISTKAALREMMAPGLVTIITPIVVGFVMGPEALGGYMAGVTVSGVMWAIFQSNAGGAWDNAKKSFESGVEIDGEMYYKGSEPHKAAVTGDTVGDPFKDTSGPSMNILIKLTCLVGLTLAPILGGHHGDETSSIDTSGLRMYERKERIDPNSNAAKQGLILTNEQQQQNSGPHPTNTPAGPTLNPNNQLQGPGNGKKPANIEEKEAMKREYQKQQLQQKEE
;
A
#
# COMPACT_ATOMS: atom_id res chain seq x y z
N MET A 1 -15.99 24.64 -22.71
CA MET A 1 -15.46 24.09 -21.46
C MET A 1 -16.55 23.25 -20.79
N SER A 2 -16.25 22.03 -20.40
CA SER A 2 -17.22 21.24 -19.64
C SER A 2 -17.34 21.82 -18.23
N SER A 3 -18.47 22.48 -17.94
CA SER A 3 -18.79 23.01 -16.61
C SER A 3 -18.79 21.93 -15.52
N LEU A 4 -18.85 20.64 -15.91
CA LEU A 4 -18.87 19.49 -15.02
C LEU A 4 -17.57 19.31 -14.20
N VAL A 5 -16.42 19.79 -14.70
CA VAL A 5 -15.14 19.73 -13.95
C VAL A 5 -15.27 20.45 -12.60
N TYR A 6 -16.01 21.56 -12.57
CA TYR A 6 -16.17 22.37 -11.35
C TYR A 6 -17.14 21.77 -10.32
N PHE A 7 -17.89 20.73 -10.70
CA PHE A 7 -18.78 20.01 -9.79
C PHE A 7 -18.12 18.81 -9.11
N LEU A 8 -16.97 18.35 -9.59
CA LEU A 8 -16.28 17.18 -9.01
C LEU A 8 -15.93 17.33 -7.52
N PRO A 9 -15.50 18.51 -7.01
CA PRO A 9 -15.24 18.69 -5.59
C PRO A 9 -16.45 18.43 -4.68
N ILE A 10 -17.67 18.46 -5.22
CA ILE A 10 -18.91 18.27 -4.47
C ILE A 10 -18.98 16.89 -3.79
N PHE A 11 -18.40 15.85 -4.43
CA PHE A 11 -18.33 14.51 -3.84
C PHE A 11 -17.49 14.52 -2.55
N GLY A 12 -16.35 15.22 -2.57
CA GLY A 12 -15.51 15.38 -1.38
C GLY A 12 -16.24 16.18 -0.30
N VAL A 13 -16.94 17.26 -0.67
CA VAL A 13 -17.72 18.07 0.27
C VAL A 13 -18.85 17.25 0.93
N ILE A 14 -19.58 16.43 0.17
CA ILE A 14 -20.64 15.54 0.72
C ILE A 14 -20.02 14.57 1.74
N GLY A 15 -18.87 13.94 1.41
CA GLY A 15 -18.14 13.07 2.33
C GLY A 15 -17.77 13.77 3.63
N LEU A 16 -17.21 15.00 3.54
CA LEU A 16 -16.83 15.81 4.70
C LEU A 16 -18.01 16.30 5.52
N VAL A 17 -19.11 16.66 4.90
CA VAL A 17 -20.35 17.04 5.61
C VAL A 17 -20.88 15.84 6.40
N TYR A 18 -20.94 14.65 5.77
CA TYR A 18 -21.40 13.45 6.45
C TYR A 18 -20.43 13.02 7.57
N MET A 19 -19.12 13.13 7.34
CA MET A 19 -18.08 12.98 8.36
C MET A 19 -18.38 13.87 9.58
N PHE A 20 -18.66 15.15 9.36
CA PHE A 20 -18.93 16.11 10.42
C PHE A 20 -20.19 15.76 11.22
N LEU A 21 -21.25 15.29 10.54
CA LEU A 21 -22.48 14.82 11.19
C LEU A 21 -22.21 13.61 12.10
N LEU A 22 -21.43 12.63 11.62
CA LEU A 22 -21.02 11.47 12.41
C LEU A 22 -20.12 11.88 13.60
N GLN A 23 -19.17 12.80 13.39
CA GLN A 23 -18.34 13.34 14.48
C GLN A 23 -19.18 14.00 15.57
N GLN A 24 -20.18 14.78 15.19
CA GLN A 24 -21.11 15.37 16.15
C GLN A 24 -21.89 14.29 16.91
N TRP A 25 -22.36 13.27 16.19
CA TRP A 25 -23.11 12.17 16.79
C TRP A 25 -22.25 11.40 17.81
N VAL A 26 -21.01 11.00 17.45
CA VAL A 26 -20.08 10.31 18.37
C VAL A 26 -19.77 11.18 19.59
N THR A 27 -19.50 12.46 19.39
CA THR A 27 -19.14 13.37 20.49
C THR A 27 -20.27 13.58 21.49
N LYS A 28 -21.53 13.41 21.07
CA LYS A 28 -22.72 13.53 21.92
C LYS A 28 -23.01 12.26 22.75
N GLN A 29 -22.36 11.12 22.43
CA GLN A 29 -22.53 9.90 23.25
C GLN A 29 -21.93 10.11 24.63
N ASP A 30 -22.45 9.37 25.62
CA ASP A 30 -21.99 9.41 26.99
C ASP A 30 -20.52 8.98 27.09
N ALA A 31 -19.71 9.73 27.82
CA ALA A 31 -18.27 9.49 28.03
C ALA A 31 -17.96 8.73 29.32
N GLY A 32 -18.98 8.29 30.05
CA GLY A 32 -18.83 7.55 31.32
C GLY A 32 -18.44 8.40 32.53
N ASP A 33 -17.90 7.75 33.55
CA ASP A 33 -17.56 8.35 34.82
C ASP A 33 -16.26 9.18 34.75
N GLU A 34 -15.97 9.88 35.89
CA GLU A 34 -14.81 10.77 35.99
C GLU A 34 -13.46 10.04 35.82
N LYS A 35 -13.36 8.77 36.30
CA LYS A 35 -12.13 7.98 36.16
C LYS A 35 -11.87 7.68 34.68
N MET A 36 -12.88 7.21 33.96
CA MET A 36 -12.81 6.96 32.53
C MET A 36 -12.43 8.22 31.74
N GLN A 37 -13.09 9.33 32.03
CA GLN A 37 -12.82 10.61 31.36
C GLN A 37 -11.42 11.15 31.69
N GLY A 38 -10.91 10.92 32.91
CA GLY A 38 -9.53 11.26 33.29
C GLY A 38 -8.48 10.50 32.52
N ILE A 39 -8.65 9.18 32.33
CA ILE A 39 -7.78 8.33 31.51
C ILE A 39 -7.84 8.78 30.05
N ALA A 40 -9.02 8.91 29.49
CA ALA A 40 -9.22 9.36 28.12
C ALA A 40 -8.60 10.73 27.85
N LYS A 41 -8.62 11.64 28.82
CA LYS A 41 -7.96 12.93 28.72
C LYS A 41 -6.44 12.79 28.66
N ASN A 42 -5.85 11.94 29.52
CA ASN A 42 -4.40 11.70 29.48
C ASN A 42 -3.95 11.12 28.13
N ILE A 43 -4.71 10.19 27.56
CA ILE A 43 -4.49 9.63 26.23
C ILE A 43 -4.58 10.73 25.17
N ALA A 44 -5.62 11.55 25.19
CA ALA A 44 -5.82 12.63 24.20
C ALA A 44 -4.73 13.72 24.31
N ASP A 45 -4.32 14.08 25.52
CA ASP A 45 -3.27 15.08 25.78
C ASP A 45 -1.90 14.54 25.31
N GLY A 46 -1.61 13.25 25.55
CA GLY A 46 -0.42 12.56 25.06
C GLY A 46 -0.36 12.51 23.53
N ALA A 47 -1.43 12.08 22.88
CA ALA A 47 -1.54 12.02 21.43
C ALA A 47 -1.36 13.41 20.78
N MET A 48 -1.94 14.45 21.39
CA MET A 48 -1.78 15.82 20.91
C MET A 48 -0.34 16.34 21.10
N ALA A 49 0.33 15.96 22.20
CA ALA A 49 1.73 16.34 22.47
C ALA A 49 2.68 15.71 21.42
N PHE A 50 2.45 14.44 21.06
CA PHE A 50 3.17 13.76 19.99
C PHE A 50 2.97 14.48 18.66
N LEU A 51 1.73 14.65 18.20
CA LEU A 51 1.44 15.28 16.91
C LEU A 51 2.02 16.70 16.80
N LYS A 52 1.93 17.48 17.87
CA LYS A 52 2.50 18.83 17.89
C LYS A 52 4.02 18.81 17.70
N SER A 53 4.70 17.83 18.29
CA SER A 53 6.16 17.67 18.17
C SER A 53 6.55 17.16 16.79
N GLU A 54 5.81 16.22 16.26
CA GLU A 54 5.97 15.67 14.91
C GLU A 54 5.76 16.74 13.84
N TYR A 55 4.65 17.49 13.90
CA TYR A 55 4.33 18.53 12.92
C TYR A 55 5.36 19.67 12.88
N ARG A 56 6.06 19.94 13.98
CA ARG A 56 7.16 20.89 13.99
C ARG A 56 8.33 20.42 13.12
N ILE A 57 8.69 19.13 13.19
CA ILE A 57 9.76 18.54 12.37
C ILE A 57 9.31 18.47 10.91
N LEU A 58 8.08 18.03 10.67
CA LEU A 58 7.49 17.94 9.33
C LEU A 58 7.40 19.32 8.64
N ALA A 59 7.10 20.39 9.39
CA ALA A 59 7.09 21.75 8.85
C ALA A 59 8.47 22.19 8.34
N ILE A 60 9.55 21.80 9.05
CA ILE A 60 10.93 22.07 8.61
C ILE A 60 11.22 21.28 7.33
N TYR A 61 10.84 20.01 7.28
CA TYR A 61 10.96 19.16 6.09
C TYR A 61 10.22 19.77 4.89
N VAL A 62 8.94 20.14 5.08
CA VAL A 62 8.09 20.74 4.04
C VAL A 62 8.73 22.03 3.51
N LEU A 63 9.30 22.86 4.39
CA LEU A 63 9.99 24.08 3.98
C LEU A 63 11.21 23.78 3.07
N ILE A 64 12.08 22.86 3.51
CA ILE A 64 13.27 22.46 2.74
C ILE A 64 12.88 21.86 1.40
N ALA A 65 11.92 20.93 1.39
CA ALA A 65 11.44 20.28 0.17
C ALA A 65 10.77 21.28 -0.77
N SER A 66 10.01 22.24 -0.25
CA SER A 66 9.40 23.33 -1.04
C SER A 66 10.42 24.20 -1.75
N VAL A 67 11.52 24.57 -1.06
CA VAL A 67 12.62 25.34 -1.67
C VAL A 67 13.30 24.53 -2.77
N LEU A 68 13.56 23.25 -2.52
CA LEU A 68 14.18 22.37 -3.50
C LEU A 68 13.29 22.17 -4.73
N LEU A 69 12.00 21.86 -4.53
CA LEU A 69 11.03 21.70 -5.63
C LEU A 69 10.84 23.00 -6.41
N GLY A 70 10.79 24.14 -5.73
CA GLY A 70 10.71 25.44 -6.37
C GLY A 70 11.92 25.74 -7.25
N TRP A 71 13.12 25.43 -6.77
CA TRP A 71 14.34 25.55 -7.56
C TRP A 71 14.34 24.59 -8.77
N LEU A 72 14.02 23.30 -8.54
CA LEU A 72 13.95 22.29 -9.60
C LEU A 72 12.93 22.67 -10.68
N SER A 73 11.76 23.19 -10.31
CA SER A 73 10.72 23.57 -11.27
C SER A 73 11.12 24.74 -12.19
N THR A 74 12.14 25.51 -11.84
CA THR A 74 12.68 26.59 -12.70
C THR A 74 13.73 26.09 -13.70
N GLN A 75 14.20 24.85 -13.56
CA GLN A 75 15.24 24.28 -14.45
C GLN A 75 14.65 23.58 -15.67
N VAL A 76 13.34 23.43 -15.76
CA VAL A 76 12.64 22.66 -16.80
C VAL A 76 11.47 23.46 -17.37
N GLU A 77 11.42 23.61 -18.70
CA GLU A 77 10.36 24.36 -19.38
C GLU A 77 8.96 23.77 -19.23
N THR A 78 8.85 22.46 -19.00
CA THR A 78 7.55 21.79 -18.82
C THR A 78 7.01 21.92 -17.42
N SER A 79 7.86 22.21 -16.43
CA SER A 79 7.46 22.36 -15.02
C SER A 79 7.02 23.79 -14.69
N HIS A 80 6.32 23.96 -13.57
CA HIS A 80 5.85 25.27 -13.13
C HIS A 80 5.95 25.42 -11.60
N PRO A 81 6.37 26.60 -11.07
CA PRO A 81 6.51 26.84 -9.62
C PRO A 81 5.24 26.60 -8.78
N LEU A 82 4.06 26.55 -9.40
CA LEU A 82 2.81 26.16 -8.72
C LEU A 82 2.85 24.74 -8.14
N ILE A 83 3.80 23.88 -8.55
CA ILE A 83 4.03 22.56 -7.94
C ILE A 83 4.32 22.66 -6.44
N VAL A 84 4.97 23.77 -6.00
CA VAL A 84 5.26 24.04 -4.58
C VAL A 84 3.96 24.27 -3.80
N ILE A 85 3.03 25.01 -4.38
CA ILE A 85 1.73 25.27 -3.75
C ILE A 85 0.93 23.96 -3.64
N ALA A 86 0.92 23.16 -4.70
CA ALA A 86 0.29 21.84 -4.68
C ALA A 86 0.93 20.94 -3.61
N PHE A 87 2.26 20.92 -3.51
CA PHE A 87 3.01 20.16 -2.51
C PHE A 87 2.64 20.57 -1.07
N ILE A 88 2.61 21.88 -0.78
CA ILE A 88 2.26 22.38 0.56
C ILE A 88 0.79 22.02 0.90
N ILE A 89 -0.13 22.15 -0.05
CA ILE A 89 -1.55 21.80 0.16
C ILE A 89 -1.69 20.28 0.38
N GLY A 90 -0.94 19.45 -0.36
CA GLY A 90 -0.91 18.00 -0.18
C GLY A 90 -0.42 17.60 1.20
N ALA A 91 0.69 18.19 1.63
CA ALA A 91 1.23 18.02 2.96
C ALA A 91 0.22 18.43 4.05
N ALA A 92 -0.42 19.60 3.91
CA ALA A 92 -1.40 20.10 4.85
C ALA A 92 -2.65 19.18 4.95
N PHE A 93 -3.13 18.65 3.81
CA PHE A 93 -4.28 17.76 3.79
C PHE A 93 -3.97 16.39 4.40
N SER A 94 -2.75 15.87 4.20
CA SER A 94 -2.28 14.64 4.86
C SER A 94 -2.21 14.80 6.38
N VAL A 95 -1.65 15.94 6.86
CA VAL A 95 -1.67 16.32 8.27
C VAL A 95 -3.10 16.40 8.81
N LEU A 96 -4.03 17.03 8.09
CA LEU A 96 -5.43 17.17 8.50
C LEU A 96 -6.14 15.81 8.54
N ALA A 97 -5.86 14.90 7.60
CA ALA A 97 -6.43 13.56 7.58
C ALA A 97 -6.03 12.77 8.85
N GLY A 98 -4.74 12.75 9.20
CA GLY A 98 -4.24 12.15 10.42
C GLY A 98 -4.80 12.82 11.69
N PHE A 99 -4.84 14.15 11.73
CA PHE A 99 -5.37 14.92 12.86
C PHE A 99 -6.85 14.64 13.13
N PHE A 100 -7.69 14.62 12.10
CA PHE A 100 -9.12 14.31 12.25
C PHE A 100 -9.34 12.88 12.74
N GLY A 101 -8.57 11.92 12.20
CA GLY A 101 -8.60 10.52 12.63
C GLY A 101 -8.27 10.40 14.13
N MET A 102 -7.12 10.89 14.54
CA MET A 102 -6.68 10.84 15.94
C MET A 102 -7.67 11.55 16.89
N ARG A 103 -8.14 12.73 16.50
CA ARG A 103 -9.06 13.51 17.33
C ARG A 103 -10.41 12.83 17.54
N ILE A 104 -10.93 12.09 16.54
CA ILE A 104 -12.17 11.35 16.72
C ILE A 104 -11.95 10.05 17.48
N ALA A 105 -10.84 9.34 17.22
CA ALA A 105 -10.51 8.09 17.90
C ALA A 105 -10.40 8.30 19.41
N THR A 106 -9.60 9.28 19.87
CA THR A 106 -9.47 9.61 21.30
C THR A 106 -10.79 9.96 21.98
N LYS A 107 -11.78 10.48 21.24
CA LYS A 107 -13.14 10.70 21.75
C LYS A 107 -14.02 9.47 21.69
N ALA A 108 -13.87 8.64 20.68
CA ALA A 108 -14.64 7.43 20.49
C ALA A 108 -14.24 6.35 21.49
N ASN A 109 -12.96 6.22 21.85
CA ASN A 109 -12.43 5.21 22.75
C ASN A 109 -13.26 5.11 24.05
N VAL A 110 -13.30 6.16 24.84
CA VAL A 110 -14.04 6.20 26.12
C VAL A 110 -15.55 6.01 25.94
N ARG A 111 -16.12 6.50 24.83
CA ARG A 111 -17.55 6.37 24.53
C ARG A 111 -17.91 4.96 24.10
N THR A 112 -16.98 4.26 23.45
CA THR A 112 -17.11 2.84 23.14
C THR A 112 -17.07 2.02 24.42
N THR A 113 -16.17 2.31 25.34
CA THR A 113 -16.13 1.70 26.68
C THR A 113 -17.45 1.89 27.42
N GLN A 114 -17.98 3.11 27.46
CA GLN A 114 -19.26 3.38 28.10
C GLN A 114 -20.43 2.66 27.41
N ALA A 115 -20.44 2.61 26.07
CA ALA A 115 -21.45 1.89 25.30
C ALA A 115 -21.39 0.38 25.54
N ALA A 116 -20.18 -0.18 25.77
CA ALA A 116 -19.98 -1.59 26.09
C ALA A 116 -20.61 -2.01 27.44
N ARG A 117 -20.84 -1.07 28.34
CA ARG A 117 -21.64 -1.31 29.57
C ARG A 117 -23.12 -1.63 29.28
N THR A 118 -23.61 -1.17 28.12
CA THR A 118 -25.01 -1.36 27.76
C THR A 118 -25.20 -2.63 26.89
N SER A 119 -24.45 -2.72 25.79
CA SER A 119 -24.44 -3.91 24.90
C SER A 119 -23.31 -3.84 23.89
N LEU A 120 -22.91 -5.01 23.36
CA LEU A 120 -21.97 -5.15 22.25
C LEU A 120 -22.44 -4.38 20.99
N SER A 121 -23.75 -4.39 20.71
CA SER A 121 -24.35 -3.66 19.59
C SER A 121 -24.14 -2.15 19.67
N GLN A 122 -24.31 -1.56 20.86
CA GLN A 122 -24.07 -0.14 21.08
C GLN A 122 -22.57 0.20 20.99
N ALA A 123 -21.72 -0.64 21.56
CA ALA A 123 -20.27 -0.47 21.48
C ALA A 123 -19.77 -0.51 20.04
N LEU A 124 -20.20 -1.50 19.23
CA LEU A 124 -19.92 -1.56 17.79
C LEU A 124 -20.37 -0.29 17.08
N LYS A 125 -21.58 0.19 17.37
CA LYS A 125 -22.12 1.39 16.72
C LYS A 125 -21.27 2.63 16.99
N VAL A 126 -20.77 2.81 18.21
CA VAL A 126 -19.93 3.97 18.56
C VAL A 126 -18.55 3.86 17.94
N SER A 127 -17.88 2.72 18.09
CA SER A 127 -16.53 2.49 17.56
C SER A 127 -16.49 2.56 16.05
N PHE A 128 -17.44 1.92 15.37
CA PHE A 128 -17.53 1.94 13.91
C PHE A 128 -17.86 3.33 13.35
N ASN A 129 -18.76 4.09 13.99
CA ASN A 129 -18.99 5.49 13.58
C ASN A 129 -17.76 6.37 13.82
N GLY A 130 -16.95 6.09 14.86
CA GLY A 130 -15.65 6.71 15.06
C GLY A 130 -14.70 6.45 13.89
N GLY A 131 -14.56 5.19 13.49
CA GLY A 131 -13.79 4.79 12.31
C GLY A 131 -14.34 5.39 11.01
N SER A 132 -15.67 5.48 10.87
CA SER A 132 -16.32 6.08 9.69
C SER A 132 -16.01 7.57 9.52
N VAL A 133 -15.86 8.32 10.61
CA VAL A 133 -15.40 9.72 10.56
C VAL A 133 -14.03 9.81 9.91
N MET A 134 -13.11 8.92 10.27
CA MET A 134 -11.78 8.87 9.69
C MET A 134 -11.84 8.49 8.20
N GLY A 135 -12.54 7.40 7.85
CA GLY A 135 -12.65 6.93 6.47
C GLY A 135 -13.21 7.98 5.52
N LEU A 136 -14.29 8.66 5.93
CA LEU A 136 -14.91 9.73 5.16
C LEU A 136 -14.05 11.01 5.13
N GLY A 137 -13.33 11.30 6.22
CA GLY A 137 -12.42 12.43 6.30
C GLY A 137 -11.27 12.30 5.29
N VAL A 138 -10.63 11.14 5.25
CA VAL A 138 -9.55 10.81 4.33
C VAL A 138 -10.02 10.86 2.88
N ALA A 139 -11.05 10.11 2.53
CA ALA A 139 -11.56 10.05 1.15
C ALA A 139 -12.14 11.40 0.69
N GLY A 140 -12.87 12.11 1.58
CA GLY A 140 -13.43 13.42 1.31
C GLY A 140 -12.36 14.48 1.04
N LEU A 141 -11.31 14.54 1.89
CA LEU A 141 -10.16 15.44 1.68
C LEU A 141 -9.40 15.09 0.40
N ALA A 142 -9.19 13.81 0.10
CA ALA A 142 -8.48 13.37 -1.09
C ALA A 142 -9.20 13.78 -2.37
N VAL A 143 -10.51 13.50 -2.46
CA VAL A 143 -11.32 13.88 -3.63
C VAL A 143 -11.46 15.39 -3.74
N LEU A 144 -11.69 16.10 -2.62
CA LEU A 144 -11.79 17.57 -2.61
C LEU A 144 -10.48 18.22 -3.06
N GLY A 145 -9.34 17.78 -2.50
CA GLY A 145 -8.03 18.35 -2.80
C GLY A 145 -7.63 18.09 -4.25
N LEU A 146 -7.74 16.85 -4.70
CA LEU A 146 -7.33 16.47 -6.06
C LEU A 146 -8.22 17.13 -7.12
N SER A 147 -9.56 17.05 -6.97
CA SER A 147 -10.49 17.62 -7.93
C SER A 147 -10.51 19.14 -7.89
N GLY A 148 -10.38 19.75 -6.71
CA GLY A 148 -10.33 21.20 -6.53
C GLY A 148 -9.08 21.82 -7.14
N LEU A 149 -7.89 21.22 -6.87
CA LEU A 149 -6.64 21.67 -7.48
C LEU A 149 -6.59 21.40 -8.98
N PHE A 150 -7.13 20.26 -9.44
CA PHE A 150 -7.26 19.98 -10.87
C PHE A 150 -8.12 21.04 -11.55
N ALA A 151 -9.30 21.38 -11.01
CA ALA A 151 -10.17 22.42 -11.57
C ALA A 151 -9.48 23.80 -11.59
N LEU A 152 -8.72 24.14 -10.52
CA LEU A 152 -7.96 25.39 -10.43
C LEU A 152 -6.85 25.46 -11.48
N PHE A 153 -6.03 24.41 -11.58
CA PHE A 153 -4.93 24.37 -12.54
C PHE A 153 -5.43 24.24 -13.98
N TYR A 154 -6.52 23.50 -14.19
CA TYR A 154 -7.19 23.46 -15.48
C TYR A 154 -7.64 24.85 -15.94
N MET A 155 -8.22 25.65 -15.04
CA MET A 155 -8.63 27.02 -15.33
C MET A 155 -7.42 27.94 -15.58
N PHE A 156 -6.30 27.69 -14.90
CA PHE A 156 -5.11 28.55 -15.00
C PHE A 156 -4.28 28.28 -16.26
N PHE A 157 -4.12 27.03 -16.67
CA PHE A 157 -3.27 26.63 -17.79
C PHE A 157 -4.01 26.42 -19.11
N MET A 158 -5.32 26.10 -19.07
CA MET A 158 -6.07 25.71 -20.27
C MET A 158 -6.90 26.86 -20.81
N ASP A 159 -6.41 27.53 -21.86
CA ASP A 159 -7.13 28.60 -22.59
C ASP A 159 -8.05 27.99 -23.66
N GLY A 160 -9.15 27.32 -23.26
CA GLY A 160 -10.15 26.81 -24.18
C GLY A 160 -10.28 25.28 -24.26
N ALA A 161 -10.73 24.76 -25.42
CA ALA A 161 -10.90 23.32 -25.62
C ALA A 161 -9.53 22.62 -25.80
N TYR A 162 -9.50 21.31 -25.54
CA TYR A 162 -8.35 20.43 -25.76
C TYR A 162 -8.01 20.38 -27.27
N GLY A 163 -7.14 21.28 -27.74
CA GLY A 163 -6.68 21.38 -29.15
C GLY A 163 -5.20 20.98 -29.30
N GLU A 164 -4.55 21.31 -30.44
CA GLU A 164 -3.17 20.90 -30.74
C GLU A 164 -2.13 21.27 -29.65
N GLY A 165 -2.33 22.36 -28.91
CA GLY A 165 -1.51 22.73 -27.73
C GLY A 165 -2.01 22.12 -26.41
N GLY A 166 -3.23 21.62 -26.39
CA GLY A 166 -3.93 21.20 -25.15
C GLY A 166 -3.29 20.00 -24.46
N ALA A 167 -2.71 19.07 -25.18
CA ALA A 167 -2.03 17.91 -24.61
C ALA A 167 -0.81 18.29 -23.79
N ARG A 168 -0.01 19.27 -24.24
CA ARG A 168 1.15 19.80 -23.51
C ARG A 168 0.72 20.55 -22.26
N MET A 169 -0.30 21.42 -22.38
CA MET A 169 -0.84 22.17 -21.26
C MET A 169 -1.46 21.24 -20.21
N MET A 170 -2.18 20.18 -20.62
CA MET A 170 -2.73 19.19 -19.71
C MET A 170 -1.63 18.39 -19.00
N THR A 171 -0.54 18.05 -19.68
CA THR A 171 0.63 17.43 -19.05
C THR A 171 1.18 18.31 -17.94
N GLN A 172 1.29 19.63 -18.16
CA GLN A 172 1.72 20.59 -17.16
C GLN A 172 0.73 20.69 -15.98
N VAL A 173 -0.59 20.66 -16.23
CA VAL A 173 -1.61 20.60 -15.16
C VAL A 173 -1.39 19.37 -14.28
N LEU A 174 -1.18 18.20 -14.88
CA LEU A 174 -1.00 16.94 -14.15
C LEU A 174 0.35 16.87 -13.43
N GLU A 175 1.40 17.44 -14.00
CA GLU A 175 2.73 17.54 -13.38
C GLU A 175 2.70 18.43 -12.13
N VAL A 176 2.08 19.61 -12.23
CA VAL A 176 1.88 20.48 -11.06
C VAL A 176 1.03 19.78 -10.01
N LEU A 177 0.01 19.03 -10.42
CA LEU A 177 -0.83 18.26 -9.51
C LEU A 177 -0.07 17.10 -8.84
N ALA A 178 0.98 16.57 -9.46
CA ALA A 178 1.84 15.57 -8.84
C ALA A 178 2.52 16.09 -7.56
N GLY A 179 2.78 17.39 -7.47
CA GLY A 179 3.24 18.03 -6.24
C GLY A 179 2.31 17.77 -5.05
N PHE A 180 0.99 17.80 -5.25
CA PHE A 180 0.01 17.47 -4.20
C PHE A 180 0.19 16.04 -3.68
N SER A 181 0.41 15.08 -4.57
CA SER A 181 0.64 13.68 -4.20
C SER A 181 1.96 13.47 -3.46
N VAL A 182 3.05 14.13 -3.92
CA VAL A 182 4.36 14.05 -3.26
C VAL A 182 4.30 14.64 -1.85
N GLY A 183 3.61 15.77 -1.69
CA GLY A 183 3.39 16.39 -0.38
C GLY A 183 2.62 15.46 0.57
N ALA A 184 1.56 14.85 0.07
CA ALA A 184 0.74 13.91 0.82
C ALA A 184 1.53 12.68 1.30
N GLU A 185 2.23 12.00 0.37
CA GLU A 185 2.99 10.78 0.67
C GLU A 185 4.24 11.05 1.52
N SER A 186 4.86 12.23 1.39
CA SER A 186 6.00 12.61 2.22
C SER A 186 5.60 12.73 3.69
N ILE A 187 4.47 13.37 3.98
CA ILE A 187 3.93 13.44 5.35
C ILE A 187 3.55 12.05 5.84
N ALA A 188 2.86 11.27 5.00
CA ALA A 188 2.45 9.92 5.32
C ALA A 188 3.63 9.03 5.74
N LEU A 189 4.78 9.13 5.05
CA LEU A 189 5.97 8.35 5.38
C LEU A 189 6.42 8.60 6.82
N PHE A 190 6.63 9.86 7.19
CA PHE A 190 7.10 10.20 8.53
C PHE A 190 6.07 9.89 9.59
N ALA A 191 4.79 10.22 9.35
CA ALA A 191 3.69 9.94 10.28
C ALA A 191 3.53 8.42 10.53
N ARG A 192 3.64 7.58 9.47
CA ARG A 192 3.52 6.13 9.61
C ARG A 192 4.73 5.52 10.31
N VAL A 193 5.95 5.92 9.93
CA VAL A 193 7.19 5.42 10.56
C VAL A 193 7.30 5.93 12.00
N GLY A 194 7.10 7.22 12.22
CA GLY A 194 7.17 7.85 13.56
C GLY A 194 6.10 7.32 14.51
N GLY A 195 4.85 7.29 14.06
CA GLY A 195 3.73 6.72 14.82
C GLY A 195 3.95 5.24 15.14
N GLY A 196 4.38 4.42 14.17
CA GLY A 196 4.65 3.01 14.40
C GLY A 196 5.82 2.74 15.37
N ILE A 197 6.90 3.55 15.29
CA ILE A 197 8.00 3.45 16.27
C ILE A 197 7.51 3.85 17.66
N TYR A 198 6.68 4.89 17.77
CA TYR A 198 6.10 5.34 19.03
C TYR A 198 5.25 4.23 19.66
N THR A 199 4.26 3.72 18.92
CA THR A 199 3.32 2.69 19.38
C THR A 199 4.09 1.47 19.87
N LYS A 200 4.97 0.92 19.05
CA LYS A 200 5.64 -0.33 19.41
C LYS A 200 6.77 -0.18 20.43
N ALA A 201 7.30 1.02 20.62
CA ALA A 201 8.20 1.29 21.74
C ALA A 201 7.42 1.28 23.07
N ALA A 202 6.22 1.83 23.10
CA ALA A 202 5.38 1.86 24.29
C ALA A 202 4.83 0.45 24.62
N ASP A 203 4.27 -0.23 23.62
CA ASP A 203 3.69 -1.58 23.72
C ASP A 203 4.73 -2.60 24.17
N VAL A 204 5.87 -2.76 23.47
CA VAL A 204 6.95 -3.67 23.86
C VAL A 204 7.50 -3.33 25.25
N GLY A 205 7.61 -2.03 25.60
CA GLY A 205 8.02 -1.57 26.92
C GLY A 205 7.03 -1.95 28.01
N ALA A 206 5.73 -1.80 27.74
CA ALA A 206 4.65 -2.19 28.64
C ALA A 206 4.59 -3.70 28.83
N ASP A 207 4.69 -4.46 27.75
CA ASP A 207 4.57 -5.92 27.75
C ASP A 207 5.76 -6.61 28.41
N LEU A 208 6.99 -6.27 28.04
CA LEU A 208 8.17 -6.92 28.62
C LEU A 208 8.28 -6.71 30.11
N VAL A 209 8.08 -5.50 30.60
CA VAL A 209 8.24 -5.22 32.02
C VAL A 209 6.98 -5.53 32.79
N GLY A 210 5.80 -5.18 32.27
CA GLY A 210 4.53 -5.41 32.95
C GLY A 210 4.13 -6.88 32.97
N LYS A 211 3.95 -7.49 31.79
CA LYS A 211 3.43 -8.87 31.67
C LYS A 211 4.48 -9.92 31.99
N VAL A 212 5.72 -9.78 31.47
CA VAL A 212 6.73 -10.83 31.58
C VAL A 212 7.53 -10.72 32.87
N GLU A 213 8.00 -9.52 33.26
CA GLU A 213 8.84 -9.34 34.45
C GLU A 213 8.02 -9.20 35.73
N ALA A 214 7.04 -8.29 35.75
CA ALA A 214 6.22 -7.96 36.92
C ALA A 214 5.00 -8.87 37.10
N GLY A 215 4.56 -9.58 36.02
CA GLY A 215 3.42 -10.49 36.07
C GLY A 215 2.07 -9.81 36.27
N ILE A 216 1.96 -8.51 35.99
CA ILE A 216 0.70 -7.76 36.05
C ILE A 216 -0.11 -7.93 34.76
N PRO A 217 -1.45 -7.80 34.81
CA PRO A 217 -2.29 -7.89 33.62
C PRO A 217 -1.94 -6.86 32.55
N GLU A 218 -2.39 -7.10 31.33
CA GLU A 218 -2.41 -6.12 30.24
C GLU A 218 -3.31 -4.95 30.63
N ASP A 219 -2.91 -3.74 30.24
CA ASP A 219 -3.63 -2.50 30.55
C ASP A 219 -3.77 -2.18 32.05
N ASP A 220 -3.03 -2.84 32.92
CA ASP A 220 -3.09 -2.57 34.37
C ASP A 220 -2.65 -1.13 34.67
N PRO A 221 -3.43 -0.37 35.46
CA PRO A 221 -3.11 1.02 35.81
C PRO A 221 -1.79 1.20 36.57
N ARG A 222 -1.22 0.14 37.14
CA ARG A 222 0.09 0.16 37.81
C ARG A 222 1.24 0.26 36.80
N ASN A 223 1.03 -0.18 35.53
CA ASN A 223 2.05 -0.10 34.52
C ASN A 223 2.20 1.35 34.00
N PRO A 224 3.38 1.98 34.14
CA PRO A 224 3.59 3.36 33.71
C PRO A 224 3.49 3.57 32.20
N ALA A 225 3.69 2.51 31.41
CA ALA A 225 3.67 2.60 29.94
C ALA A 225 2.26 2.48 29.34
N THR A 226 1.25 2.00 30.05
CA THR A 226 -0.11 1.74 29.52
C THR A 226 -0.74 2.96 28.83
N ILE A 227 -0.63 4.16 29.41
CA ILE A 227 -1.13 5.38 28.76
C ILE A 227 -0.33 5.69 27.50
N ALA A 228 1.00 5.46 27.50
CA ALA A 228 1.81 5.69 26.31
C ALA A 228 1.47 4.70 25.19
N ASP A 229 1.13 3.47 25.53
CA ASP A 229 0.67 2.44 24.61
C ASP A 229 -0.66 2.83 23.94
N ASN A 230 -1.68 3.15 24.73
CA ASN A 230 -2.95 3.66 24.22
C ASN A 230 -2.82 4.96 23.40
N VAL A 231 -1.86 5.84 23.70
CA VAL A 231 -1.51 7.00 22.86
C VAL A 231 -0.96 6.52 21.53
N GLY A 232 -0.12 5.49 21.56
CA GLY A 232 0.49 4.87 20.38
C GLY A 232 -0.52 4.47 19.34
N ASP A 233 -1.55 3.72 19.71
CA ASP A 233 -2.61 3.27 18.80
C ASP A 233 -3.30 4.46 18.12
N ASN A 234 -3.56 5.55 18.87
CA ASN A 234 -4.18 6.74 18.30
C ASN A 234 -3.26 7.49 17.32
N VAL A 235 -1.93 7.52 17.53
CA VAL A 235 -1.01 8.25 16.67
C VAL A 235 -0.41 7.38 15.56
N GLY A 236 -0.12 6.10 15.83
CA GLY A 236 0.43 5.15 14.86
C GLY A 236 -0.65 4.52 13.98
N ASP A 237 -1.61 3.84 14.62
CA ASP A 237 -2.59 3.03 13.92
C ASP A 237 -3.83 3.80 13.46
N VAL A 238 -4.08 5.00 13.99
CA VAL A 238 -5.11 5.88 13.45
C VAL A 238 -4.51 7.02 12.64
N ALA A 239 -3.73 7.93 13.22
CA ALA A 239 -3.25 9.10 12.51
C ALA A 239 -2.27 8.75 11.38
N GLY A 240 -1.30 7.87 11.65
CA GLY A 240 -0.32 7.42 10.64
C GLY A 240 -0.98 6.67 9.48
N MET A 241 -1.96 5.78 9.77
CA MET A 241 -2.74 5.08 8.76
C MET A 241 -3.60 6.03 7.93
N GLY A 242 -4.20 7.04 8.57
CA GLY A 242 -5.00 8.06 7.87
C GLY A 242 -4.19 8.84 6.85
N ALA A 243 -2.98 9.24 7.22
CA ALA A 243 -2.05 9.91 6.32
C ALA A 243 -1.61 8.98 5.16
N ASP A 244 -1.30 7.70 5.43
CA ASP A 244 -0.91 6.70 4.43
C ASP A 244 -2.01 6.48 3.39
N LEU A 245 -3.24 6.20 3.83
CA LEU A 245 -4.35 5.95 2.92
C LEU A 245 -4.81 7.22 2.19
N PHE A 246 -4.65 8.40 2.78
CA PHE A 246 -4.83 9.67 2.07
C PHE A 246 -3.86 9.80 0.89
N GLY A 247 -2.56 9.60 1.15
CA GLY A 247 -1.53 9.62 0.11
C GLY A 247 -1.78 8.57 -0.97
N SER A 248 -2.12 7.33 -0.55
CA SER A 248 -2.44 6.22 -1.45
C SER A 248 -3.59 6.56 -2.41
N TYR A 249 -4.65 7.14 -1.86
CA TYR A 249 -5.83 7.54 -2.64
C TYR A 249 -5.47 8.59 -3.69
N VAL A 250 -4.77 9.64 -3.27
CA VAL A 250 -4.32 10.73 -4.15
C VAL A 250 -3.38 10.21 -5.24
N ALA A 251 -2.36 9.43 -4.88
CA ALA A 251 -1.37 8.91 -5.81
C ALA A 251 -2.00 8.00 -6.89
N THR A 252 -2.94 7.15 -6.47
CA THR A 252 -3.62 6.21 -7.37
C THR A 252 -4.50 6.93 -8.38
N VAL A 253 -5.32 7.87 -7.92
CA VAL A 253 -6.23 8.64 -8.79
C VAL A 253 -5.42 9.51 -9.74
N LEU A 254 -4.36 10.18 -9.25
CA LEU A 254 -3.47 10.98 -10.09
C LEU A 254 -2.78 10.14 -11.17
N ALA A 255 -2.24 8.96 -10.84
CA ALA A 255 -1.61 8.08 -11.82
C ALA A 255 -2.59 7.68 -12.93
N ALA A 256 -3.85 7.39 -12.57
CA ALA A 256 -4.90 7.09 -13.54
C ALA A 256 -5.26 8.31 -14.41
N MET A 257 -5.26 9.53 -13.85
CA MET A 257 -5.46 10.78 -14.61
C MET A 257 -4.34 11.00 -15.62
N VAL A 258 -3.07 10.80 -15.22
CA VAL A 258 -1.90 10.94 -16.12
C VAL A 258 -1.99 9.95 -17.28
N LEU A 259 -2.35 8.70 -17.02
CA LEU A 259 -2.53 7.71 -18.07
C LEU A 259 -3.79 7.95 -18.93
N GLY A 260 -4.82 8.57 -18.36
CA GLY A 260 -5.98 9.08 -19.10
C GLY A 260 -5.59 10.15 -20.14
N ASN A 261 -4.65 11.03 -19.79
CA ASN A 261 -4.09 12.00 -20.75
C ASN A 261 -3.33 11.31 -21.89
N SER A 262 -2.64 10.20 -21.59
CA SER A 262 -1.97 9.40 -22.64
C SER A 262 -2.97 8.78 -23.61
N VAL A 263 -4.11 8.26 -23.13
CA VAL A 263 -5.18 7.73 -23.99
C VAL A 263 -5.72 8.81 -24.93
N ILE A 264 -5.94 10.03 -24.45
CA ILE A 264 -6.43 11.15 -25.28
C ILE A 264 -5.41 11.51 -26.36
N ARG A 265 -4.13 11.60 -25.98
CA ARG A 265 -3.04 11.91 -26.90
C ARG A 265 -2.89 10.83 -27.99
N ASP A 266 -2.88 9.55 -27.60
CA ASP A 266 -2.68 8.42 -28.51
C ASP A 266 -3.90 8.22 -29.43
N SER A 267 -5.09 8.69 -29.01
CA SER A 267 -6.31 8.71 -29.85
C SER A 267 -6.37 9.90 -30.81
N GLY A 268 -5.40 10.82 -30.77
CA GLY A 268 -5.47 12.05 -31.58
C GLY A 268 -6.59 13.01 -31.15
N GLY A 269 -7.06 12.92 -29.92
CA GLY A 269 -8.21 13.59 -29.33
C GLY A 269 -9.42 12.67 -29.20
N ILE A 270 -10.28 13.00 -28.25
CA ILE A 270 -11.50 12.24 -27.92
C ILE A 270 -12.71 13.16 -27.95
N GLN A 271 -13.83 12.67 -28.46
CA GLN A 271 -15.13 13.34 -28.36
C GLN A 271 -15.97 12.67 -27.28
N ASP A 272 -16.19 13.37 -26.17
CA ASP A 272 -17.03 12.93 -25.07
C ASP A 272 -17.87 14.11 -24.52
N VAL A 273 -18.75 13.83 -23.57
CA VAL A 273 -19.61 14.86 -22.94
C VAL A 273 -18.82 15.82 -22.04
N PHE A 274 -17.54 15.55 -21.78
CA PHE A 274 -16.67 16.34 -20.92
C PHE A 274 -15.67 17.21 -21.71
N GLY A 275 -15.86 17.35 -23.02
CA GLY A 275 -14.99 18.16 -23.88
C GLY A 275 -13.67 17.48 -24.23
N GLY A 276 -13.65 16.15 -24.29
CA GLY A 276 -12.51 15.34 -24.67
C GLY A 276 -11.59 14.95 -23.53
N ILE A 277 -11.97 15.19 -22.27
CA ILE A 277 -11.12 14.87 -21.09
C ILE A 277 -11.73 13.78 -20.18
N GLY A 278 -12.73 13.05 -20.67
CA GLY A 278 -13.38 11.96 -19.93
C GLY A 278 -12.42 10.94 -19.32
N PRO A 279 -11.41 10.44 -20.05
CA PRO A 279 -10.43 9.51 -19.49
C PRO A 279 -9.62 10.04 -18.31
N ILE A 280 -9.38 11.36 -18.25
CA ILE A 280 -8.70 12.00 -17.11
C ILE A 280 -9.64 12.13 -15.92
N LEU A 281 -10.92 12.43 -16.14
CA LEU A 281 -11.90 12.68 -15.09
C LEU A 281 -12.48 11.38 -14.50
N LEU A 282 -12.51 10.30 -15.26
CA LEU A 282 -13.12 9.03 -14.86
C LEU A 282 -12.64 8.53 -13.48
N PRO A 283 -11.32 8.47 -13.18
CA PRO A 283 -10.85 8.01 -11.88
C PRO A 283 -11.34 8.89 -10.72
N ILE A 284 -11.46 10.21 -10.90
CA ILE A 284 -12.00 11.11 -9.86
C ILE A 284 -13.50 10.86 -9.65
N VAL A 285 -14.26 10.62 -10.71
CA VAL A 285 -15.70 10.35 -10.63
C VAL A 285 -15.96 9.01 -9.95
N ILE A 286 -15.21 7.94 -10.32
CA ILE A 286 -15.30 6.64 -9.64
C ILE A 286 -14.97 6.78 -8.16
N ALA A 287 -13.91 7.50 -7.84
CA ALA A 287 -13.48 7.80 -6.48
C ALA A 287 -14.57 8.55 -5.68
N GLY A 288 -15.14 9.62 -6.27
CA GLY A 288 -16.17 10.43 -5.64
C GLY A 288 -17.49 9.67 -5.41
N VAL A 289 -17.94 8.92 -6.41
CA VAL A 289 -19.12 8.05 -6.29
C VAL A 289 -18.89 6.95 -5.25
N GLY A 290 -17.68 6.41 -5.18
CA GLY A 290 -17.29 5.44 -4.17
C GLY A 290 -17.50 5.92 -2.73
N ILE A 291 -17.31 7.22 -2.45
CA ILE A 291 -17.64 7.82 -1.14
C ILE A 291 -19.13 7.67 -0.84
N LEU A 292 -19.99 8.01 -1.81
CA LEU A 292 -21.44 7.92 -1.62
C LEU A 292 -21.90 6.47 -1.39
N LEU A 293 -21.34 5.53 -2.14
CA LEU A 293 -21.66 4.11 -2.00
C LEU A 293 -21.10 3.50 -0.71
N SER A 294 -19.95 4.00 -0.23
CA SER A 294 -19.42 3.66 1.10
C SER A 294 -20.37 4.13 2.21
N ILE A 295 -20.94 5.33 2.11
CA ILE A 295 -21.97 5.82 3.07
C ILE A 295 -23.16 4.87 3.11
N VAL A 296 -23.64 4.42 1.96
CA VAL A 296 -24.74 3.44 1.90
C VAL A 296 -24.35 2.12 2.56
N GLY A 297 -23.14 1.62 2.29
CA GLY A 297 -22.61 0.41 2.92
C GLY A 297 -22.50 0.54 4.46
N MET A 298 -22.07 1.69 4.97
CA MET A 298 -22.00 1.98 6.41
C MET A 298 -23.35 1.83 7.12
N TRP A 299 -24.46 2.17 6.46
CA TRP A 299 -25.80 2.01 7.04
C TRP A 299 -26.22 0.55 7.24
N LEU A 300 -25.59 -0.40 6.56
CA LEU A 300 -25.86 -1.83 6.68
C LEU A 300 -25.13 -2.49 7.84
N ILE A 301 -24.17 -1.81 8.47
CA ILE A 301 -23.39 -2.35 9.60
C ILE A 301 -24.20 -2.20 10.88
N ARG A 302 -24.90 -3.25 11.24
CA ARG A 302 -25.75 -3.33 12.44
C ARG A 302 -25.81 -4.76 12.94
N ILE A 303 -25.80 -4.93 14.26
CA ILE A 303 -26.12 -6.17 14.97
C ILE A 303 -27.44 -5.95 15.72
N LYS A 304 -28.31 -6.95 15.75
CA LYS A 304 -29.52 -6.92 16.56
C LYS A 304 -29.22 -7.36 17.99
N ASP A 305 -29.82 -6.70 18.97
CA ASP A 305 -29.58 -7.00 20.38
C ASP A 305 -30.01 -8.43 20.79
N ASN A 306 -30.82 -9.11 19.98
CA ASN A 306 -31.26 -10.49 20.17
C ASN A 306 -30.37 -11.54 19.46
N ASP A 307 -29.37 -11.13 18.68
CA ASP A 307 -28.44 -12.07 18.04
C ASP A 307 -27.45 -12.60 19.07
N ASN A 308 -26.93 -13.82 18.87
CA ASN A 308 -25.78 -14.32 19.61
C ASN A 308 -24.64 -13.30 19.46
N GLN A 309 -24.35 -12.58 20.53
CA GLN A 309 -23.34 -11.50 20.54
C GLN A 309 -21.96 -12.13 20.68
N ASN A 310 -21.32 -12.43 19.54
CA ASN A 310 -20.00 -13.05 19.44
C ASN A 310 -19.16 -12.40 18.32
N VAL A 311 -17.91 -12.83 18.21
CA VAL A 311 -16.96 -12.40 17.19
C VAL A 311 -17.53 -12.53 15.77
N ASP A 312 -18.20 -13.66 15.45
CA ASP A 312 -18.77 -13.91 14.11
C ASP A 312 -19.89 -12.93 13.75
N SER A 313 -20.70 -12.51 14.73
CA SER A 313 -21.78 -11.54 14.52
C SER A 313 -21.26 -10.15 14.19
N VAL A 314 -20.17 -9.72 14.85
CA VAL A 314 -19.49 -8.44 14.60
C VAL A 314 -18.80 -8.47 13.23
N GLN A 315 -18.01 -9.49 12.97
CA GLN A 315 -17.33 -9.68 11.68
C GLN A 315 -18.32 -9.72 10.53
N GLY A 316 -19.39 -10.50 10.66
CA GLY A 316 -20.45 -10.60 9.64
C GLY A 316 -21.21 -9.28 9.40
N ALA A 317 -21.29 -8.39 10.40
CA ALA A 317 -21.86 -7.06 10.21
C ALA A 317 -20.92 -6.17 9.37
N LEU A 318 -19.64 -6.17 9.69
CA LEU A 318 -18.62 -5.41 8.94
C LEU A 318 -18.49 -5.92 7.49
N ASP A 319 -18.48 -7.24 7.30
CA ASP A 319 -18.43 -7.87 5.98
C ASP A 319 -19.64 -7.48 5.12
N ARG A 320 -20.86 -7.45 5.68
CA ARG A 320 -22.04 -7.00 4.94
C ARG A 320 -21.89 -5.59 4.38
N GLY A 321 -21.42 -4.64 5.18
CA GLY A 321 -21.18 -3.27 4.75
C GLY A 321 -20.10 -3.18 3.68
N ASN A 322 -19.00 -3.91 3.86
CA ASN A 322 -17.89 -3.98 2.93
C ASN A 322 -18.32 -4.53 1.56
N TRP A 323 -18.94 -5.71 1.53
CA TRP A 323 -19.42 -6.33 0.30
C TRP A 323 -20.48 -5.49 -0.40
N ALA A 324 -21.38 -4.84 0.37
CA ALA A 324 -22.36 -3.94 -0.21
C ALA A 324 -21.69 -2.75 -0.92
N SER A 325 -20.68 -2.14 -0.31
CA SER A 325 -19.93 -1.04 -0.93
C SER A 325 -19.25 -1.48 -2.23
N ILE A 326 -18.58 -2.66 -2.23
CA ILE A 326 -17.91 -3.21 -3.42
C ILE A 326 -18.91 -3.51 -4.54
N ILE A 327 -20.01 -4.22 -4.24
CA ILE A 327 -21.01 -4.61 -5.22
C ILE A 327 -21.72 -3.38 -5.80
N LEU A 328 -22.10 -2.42 -4.97
CA LEU A 328 -22.73 -1.18 -5.44
C LEU A 328 -21.74 -0.40 -6.34
N THR A 329 -20.47 -0.33 -5.99
CA THR A 329 -19.45 0.32 -6.82
C THR A 329 -19.32 -0.39 -8.18
N ALA A 330 -19.31 -1.72 -8.20
CA ALA A 330 -19.27 -2.50 -9.43
C ALA A 330 -20.48 -2.22 -10.34
N ILE A 331 -21.69 -2.19 -9.77
CA ILE A 331 -22.93 -1.93 -10.52
C ILE A 331 -22.95 -0.51 -11.09
N VAL A 332 -22.59 0.48 -10.28
CA VAL A 332 -22.66 1.90 -10.67
C VAL A 332 -21.51 2.30 -11.60
N ALA A 333 -20.36 1.64 -11.51
CA ALA A 333 -19.24 1.89 -12.41
C ALA A 333 -19.58 1.63 -13.89
N TYR A 334 -20.43 0.65 -14.21
CA TYR A 334 -20.79 0.33 -15.59
C TYR A 334 -21.45 1.51 -16.34
N PRO A 335 -22.58 2.07 -15.87
CA PRO A 335 -23.19 3.22 -16.54
C PRO A 335 -22.30 4.46 -16.53
N ILE A 336 -21.50 4.70 -15.49
CA ILE A 336 -20.56 5.83 -15.42
C ILE A 336 -19.52 5.72 -16.53
N ILE A 337 -18.86 4.58 -16.66
CA ILE A 337 -17.82 4.36 -17.68
C ILE A 337 -18.40 4.51 -19.08
N ARG A 338 -19.58 3.94 -19.34
CA ARG A 338 -20.27 4.04 -20.64
C ARG A 338 -20.74 5.47 -20.96
N TRP A 339 -21.03 6.28 -19.95
CA TRP A 339 -21.41 7.68 -20.12
C TRP A 339 -20.21 8.60 -20.33
N MET A 340 -19.09 8.31 -19.64
CA MET A 340 -17.92 9.20 -19.65
C MET A 340 -16.96 8.93 -20.79
N LEU A 341 -16.85 7.69 -21.25
CA LEU A 341 -15.91 7.29 -22.28
C LEU A 341 -16.64 7.01 -23.61
N PRO A 342 -16.01 7.36 -24.77
CA PRO A 342 -16.49 6.91 -26.05
C PRO A 342 -16.46 5.39 -26.17
N GLU A 343 -17.11 4.83 -27.17
CA GLU A 343 -17.18 3.39 -27.36
C GLU A 343 -15.80 2.79 -27.61
N THR A 344 -14.98 3.48 -28.41
CA THR A 344 -13.62 3.07 -28.75
C THR A 344 -12.62 4.20 -28.56
N MET A 345 -11.40 3.86 -28.15
CA MET A 345 -10.27 4.77 -27.93
C MET A 345 -8.99 4.05 -28.34
N THR A 346 -7.95 4.78 -28.68
CA THR A 346 -6.65 4.22 -29.01
C THR A 346 -5.67 4.42 -27.87
N MET A 347 -4.87 3.41 -27.58
CA MET A 347 -3.80 3.50 -26.58
C MET A 347 -2.54 2.81 -27.06
N SER A 348 -1.39 3.38 -26.73
CA SER A 348 -0.08 2.77 -26.96
C SER A 348 0.18 1.67 -25.92
N PHE A 349 0.53 0.48 -26.42
CA PHE A 349 1.00 -0.65 -25.62
C PHE A 349 2.50 -0.75 -25.79
N PHE A 350 3.26 -0.47 -24.76
CA PHE A 350 4.72 -0.48 -24.81
C PHE A 350 5.27 -1.77 -25.45
N GLY A 351 6.09 -1.61 -26.46
CA GLY A 351 6.72 -2.73 -27.19
C GLY A 351 5.86 -3.43 -28.25
N THR A 352 4.54 -3.11 -28.37
CA THR A 352 3.62 -3.79 -29.31
C THR A 352 2.80 -2.83 -30.19
N GLY A 353 3.07 -1.51 -30.09
CA GLY A 353 2.37 -0.48 -30.87
C GLY A 353 1.03 -0.04 -30.26
N THR A 354 0.25 0.69 -31.04
CA THR A 354 -1.07 1.18 -30.64
C THR A 354 -2.16 0.14 -30.86
N ARG A 355 -3.11 0.05 -29.95
CA ARG A 355 -4.29 -0.82 -30.04
C ARG A 355 -5.55 -0.03 -29.70
N GLU A 356 -6.66 -0.48 -30.27
CA GLU A 356 -7.99 0.00 -29.93
C GLU A 356 -8.46 -0.64 -28.63
N ILE A 357 -8.92 0.19 -27.69
CA ILE A 357 -9.53 -0.21 -26.43
C ILE A 357 -10.98 0.27 -26.38
N THR A 358 -11.85 -0.46 -25.69
CA THR A 358 -13.26 -0.10 -25.58
C THR A 358 -13.62 0.35 -24.18
N SER A 359 -14.70 1.15 -24.02
CA SER A 359 -15.25 1.47 -22.72
C SER A 359 -15.63 0.21 -21.90
N THR A 360 -16.05 -0.87 -22.58
CA THR A 360 -16.29 -2.17 -21.93
C THR A 360 -15.00 -2.82 -21.43
N SER A 361 -13.88 -2.71 -22.16
CA SER A 361 -12.58 -3.19 -21.69
C SER A 361 -12.13 -2.43 -20.43
N VAL A 362 -12.38 -1.12 -20.37
CA VAL A 362 -12.10 -0.29 -19.17
C VAL A 362 -12.98 -0.72 -18.00
N PHE A 363 -14.27 -1.01 -18.23
CA PHE A 363 -15.14 -1.57 -17.19
C PHE A 363 -14.64 -2.94 -16.68
N ASN A 364 -14.25 -3.83 -17.58
CA ASN A 364 -13.70 -5.13 -17.18
C ASN A 364 -12.41 -4.99 -16.36
N ALA A 365 -11.54 -4.02 -16.70
CA ALA A 365 -10.37 -3.68 -15.89
C ALA A 365 -10.77 -3.16 -14.50
N THR A 366 -11.81 -2.31 -14.40
CA THR A 366 -12.42 -1.86 -13.14
C THR A 366 -12.86 -3.05 -12.27
N MET A 367 -13.53 -4.03 -12.88
CA MET A 367 -13.97 -5.26 -12.19
C MET A 367 -12.80 -6.07 -11.67
N ILE A 368 -11.68 -6.19 -12.43
CA ILE A 368 -10.46 -6.86 -11.95
C ILE A 368 -9.97 -6.19 -10.67
N GLY A 369 -9.90 -4.85 -10.61
CA GLY A 369 -9.46 -4.13 -9.43
C GLY A 369 -10.32 -4.41 -8.19
N LEU A 370 -11.65 -4.33 -8.33
CA LEU A 370 -12.59 -4.61 -7.24
C LEU A 370 -12.49 -6.06 -6.75
N ILE A 371 -12.43 -7.02 -7.68
CA ILE A 371 -12.31 -8.46 -7.36
C ILE A 371 -11.00 -8.75 -6.63
N VAL A 372 -9.89 -8.20 -7.12
CA VAL A 372 -8.57 -8.42 -6.50
C VAL A 372 -8.53 -7.83 -5.10
N GLY A 373 -9.07 -6.62 -4.90
CA GLY A 373 -9.19 -6.02 -3.56
C GLY A 373 -9.97 -6.92 -2.58
N ALA A 374 -11.10 -7.46 -3.01
CA ALA A 374 -11.91 -8.39 -2.21
C ALA A 374 -11.19 -9.73 -1.92
N LEU A 375 -10.52 -10.29 -2.92
CA LEU A 375 -9.79 -11.56 -2.78
C LEU A 375 -8.59 -11.42 -1.84
N ILE A 376 -7.81 -10.34 -1.96
CA ILE A 376 -6.67 -10.08 -1.06
C ILE A 376 -7.15 -9.93 0.39
N SER A 377 -8.25 -9.22 0.61
CA SER A 377 -8.87 -9.13 1.93
C SER A 377 -9.22 -10.51 2.50
N THR A 378 -9.81 -11.38 1.68
CA THR A 378 -10.18 -12.76 2.06
C THR A 378 -8.94 -13.63 2.34
N ILE A 379 -7.90 -13.51 1.51
CA ILE A 379 -6.64 -14.25 1.69
C ILE A 379 -5.95 -13.82 2.98
N THR A 380 -5.88 -12.52 3.23
CA THR A 380 -5.29 -11.98 4.46
C THR A 380 -6.04 -12.48 5.68
N ALA A 381 -7.37 -12.40 5.67
CA ALA A 381 -8.22 -12.96 6.75
C ALA A 381 -7.98 -14.45 7.00
N TYR A 382 -7.68 -15.24 5.97
CA TYR A 382 -7.34 -16.66 6.13
C TYR A 382 -6.00 -16.86 6.84
N TYR A 383 -4.97 -16.07 6.51
CA TYR A 383 -3.64 -16.23 7.08
C TYR A 383 -3.50 -15.63 8.48
N THR A 384 -4.30 -14.62 8.82
CA THR A 384 -4.20 -13.89 10.08
C THR A 384 -5.35 -14.14 11.05
N GLY A 385 -6.49 -14.66 10.59
CA GLY A 385 -7.69 -14.80 11.41
C GLY A 385 -7.57 -15.86 12.49
N MET A 386 -8.07 -15.54 13.69
CA MET A 386 -8.11 -16.45 14.83
C MET A 386 -8.89 -17.73 14.48
N GLY A 387 -8.43 -18.90 14.96
CA GLY A 387 -9.01 -20.21 14.66
C GLY A 387 -8.73 -20.75 13.26
N LYS A 388 -8.11 -19.98 12.34
CA LYS A 388 -7.72 -20.45 11.02
C LYS A 388 -6.46 -21.32 11.08
N LYS A 389 -6.32 -22.26 10.13
CA LYS A 389 -5.19 -23.21 10.12
C LYS A 389 -3.80 -22.58 10.27
N PRO A 390 -3.45 -21.46 9.58
CA PRO A 390 -2.13 -20.85 9.75
C PRO A 390 -1.89 -20.37 11.18
N VAL A 391 -2.84 -19.65 11.79
CA VAL A 391 -2.74 -19.16 13.16
C VAL A 391 -2.67 -20.33 14.14
N MET A 392 -3.53 -21.36 13.97
CA MET A 392 -3.52 -22.56 14.80
C MET A 392 -2.22 -23.36 14.69
N SER A 393 -1.48 -23.26 13.59
CA SER A 393 -0.14 -23.85 13.50
C SER A 393 0.86 -23.16 14.42
N ILE A 394 0.79 -21.82 14.55
CA ILE A 394 1.63 -21.05 15.48
C ILE A 394 1.24 -21.38 16.94
N VAL A 395 -0.08 -21.44 17.22
CA VAL A 395 -0.61 -21.83 18.53
C VAL A 395 -0.05 -23.19 18.98
N ARG A 396 -0.08 -24.20 18.13
CA ARG A 396 0.47 -25.54 18.45
C ARG A 396 1.99 -25.50 18.71
N GLN A 397 2.73 -24.74 17.90
CA GLN A 397 4.19 -24.62 18.07
C GLN A 397 4.57 -23.83 19.33
N SER A 398 3.66 -23.00 19.86
CA SER A 398 3.85 -22.30 21.14
C SER A 398 3.97 -23.27 22.32
N ALA A 399 3.31 -24.45 22.24
CA ALA A 399 3.43 -25.48 23.27
C ALA A 399 4.87 -26.06 23.39
N THR A 400 5.66 -25.98 22.32
CA THR A 400 7.07 -26.42 22.34
C THR A 400 8.01 -25.31 22.85
N GLY A 401 7.62 -24.03 22.74
CA GLY A 401 8.36 -22.88 23.25
C GLY A 401 8.48 -21.71 22.28
N SER A 402 9.14 -20.64 22.72
CA SER A 402 9.25 -19.38 21.98
C SER A 402 10.00 -19.52 20.64
N ALA A 403 11.07 -20.35 20.59
CA ALA A 403 11.83 -20.52 19.35
C ALA A 403 11.01 -21.13 18.22
N THR A 404 10.23 -22.17 18.52
CA THR A 404 9.33 -22.85 17.57
C THR A 404 8.16 -21.98 17.18
N ASN A 405 7.62 -21.16 18.09
CA ASN A 405 6.63 -20.14 17.78
C ASN A 405 7.17 -19.13 16.76
N ILE A 406 8.37 -18.55 17.00
CA ILE A 406 9.01 -17.58 16.09
C ILE A 406 9.21 -18.18 14.70
N ILE A 407 9.78 -19.38 14.62
CA ILE A 407 9.99 -20.08 13.33
C ILE A 407 8.66 -20.30 12.60
N SER A 408 7.62 -20.73 13.32
CA SER A 408 6.31 -20.98 12.73
C SER A 408 5.66 -19.71 12.17
N GLY A 409 5.72 -18.59 12.91
CA GLY A 409 5.17 -17.32 12.45
C GLY A 409 5.91 -16.74 11.25
N LEU A 410 7.25 -16.82 11.22
CA LEU A 410 8.04 -16.46 10.04
C LEU A 410 7.63 -17.30 8.83
N ALA A 411 7.49 -18.62 9.01
CA ALA A 411 7.08 -19.53 7.94
C ALA A 411 5.67 -19.21 7.43
N VAL A 412 4.70 -18.97 8.32
CA VAL A 412 3.32 -18.56 7.96
C VAL A 412 3.34 -17.26 7.18
N GLY A 413 4.09 -16.25 7.65
CA GLY A 413 4.21 -14.97 6.95
C GLY A 413 4.82 -15.11 5.56
N MET A 414 5.92 -15.88 5.42
CA MET A 414 6.55 -16.11 4.11
C MET A 414 5.61 -16.85 3.15
N ILE A 415 4.94 -17.90 3.60
CA ILE A 415 3.98 -18.65 2.78
C ILE A 415 2.80 -17.75 2.39
N SER A 416 2.36 -16.84 3.24
CA SER A 416 1.21 -15.97 2.96
C SER A 416 1.40 -15.05 1.76
N THR A 417 2.64 -14.87 1.27
CA THR A 417 2.95 -14.00 0.13
C THR A 417 2.53 -14.58 -1.22
N TRP A 418 2.52 -15.91 -1.37
CA TRP A 418 2.38 -16.51 -2.71
C TRP A 418 1.03 -16.24 -3.37
N MET A 419 -0.08 -16.40 -2.63
CA MET A 419 -1.42 -16.16 -3.20
C MET A 419 -1.62 -14.70 -3.63
N PRO A 420 -1.35 -13.68 -2.79
CA PRO A 420 -1.43 -12.29 -3.20
C PRO A 420 -0.56 -11.97 -4.41
N ILE A 421 0.68 -12.46 -4.47
CA ILE A 421 1.57 -12.21 -5.62
C ILE A 421 1.01 -12.80 -6.91
N VAL A 422 0.47 -14.02 -6.87
CA VAL A 422 -0.21 -14.62 -8.04
C VAL A 422 -1.42 -13.78 -8.46
N MET A 423 -2.24 -13.34 -7.50
CA MET A 423 -3.41 -12.49 -7.78
C MET A 423 -3.00 -11.15 -8.41
N PHE A 424 -1.94 -10.49 -7.89
CA PHE A 424 -1.42 -9.26 -8.48
C PHE A 424 -0.91 -9.47 -9.90
N SER A 425 -0.15 -10.54 -10.12
CA SER A 425 0.38 -10.86 -11.45
C SER A 425 -0.76 -11.07 -12.46
N MET A 426 -1.81 -11.78 -12.06
CA MET A 426 -3.00 -11.97 -12.89
C MET A 426 -3.77 -10.65 -13.11
N ALA A 427 -3.90 -9.83 -12.07
CA ALA A 427 -4.57 -8.53 -12.16
C ALA A 427 -3.84 -7.58 -13.11
N ILE A 428 -2.54 -7.47 -12.98
CA ILE A 428 -1.69 -6.64 -13.83
C ILE A 428 -1.80 -7.10 -15.29
N TRP A 429 -1.60 -8.40 -15.53
CA TRP A 429 -1.65 -8.96 -16.88
C TRP A 429 -3.05 -8.84 -17.50
N GLY A 430 -4.11 -9.15 -16.73
CA GLY A 430 -5.49 -9.05 -17.19
C GLY A 430 -5.90 -7.62 -17.50
N ALA A 431 -5.70 -6.68 -16.58
CA ALA A 431 -6.05 -5.28 -16.76
C ALA A 431 -5.23 -4.63 -17.90
N TYR A 432 -3.93 -4.97 -18.00
CA TYR A 432 -3.08 -4.51 -19.09
C TYR A 432 -3.55 -5.05 -20.46
N SER A 433 -3.91 -6.33 -20.54
CA SER A 433 -4.40 -6.95 -21.77
C SER A 433 -5.71 -6.34 -22.28
N LEU A 434 -6.55 -5.83 -21.35
CA LEU A 434 -7.84 -5.21 -21.65
C LEU A 434 -7.71 -3.75 -22.09
N ALA A 435 -6.90 -2.94 -21.38
CA ALA A 435 -6.84 -1.50 -21.61
C ALA A 435 -5.45 -0.89 -21.33
N GLY A 436 -4.38 -1.65 -21.56
CA GLY A 436 -3.00 -1.19 -21.34
C GLY A 436 -2.74 -0.73 -19.90
N PHE A 437 -1.78 0.15 -19.71
CA PHE A 437 -1.50 0.71 -18.38
C PHE A 437 -2.64 1.57 -17.83
N TYR A 438 -3.44 2.18 -18.70
CA TYR A 438 -4.67 2.86 -18.26
C TYR A 438 -5.63 1.88 -17.59
N GLY A 439 -5.78 0.67 -18.13
CA GLY A 439 -6.58 -0.39 -17.49
C GLY A 439 -6.06 -0.77 -16.10
N VAL A 440 -4.74 -0.90 -15.94
CA VAL A 440 -4.12 -1.17 -14.62
C VAL A 440 -4.37 -0.03 -13.64
N ALA A 441 -4.24 1.22 -14.08
CA ALA A 441 -4.47 2.39 -13.24
C ALA A 441 -5.95 2.55 -12.84
N ILE A 442 -6.88 2.27 -13.75
CA ILE A 442 -8.32 2.28 -13.45
C ILE A 442 -8.69 1.12 -12.50
N ALA A 443 -8.07 -0.06 -12.65
CA ALA A 443 -8.26 -1.16 -11.70
C ALA A 443 -7.82 -0.74 -10.28
N ALA A 444 -6.66 -0.11 -10.15
CA ALA A 444 -6.19 0.45 -8.89
C ALA A 444 -7.14 1.53 -8.34
N SER A 445 -7.58 2.47 -9.18
CA SER A 445 -8.50 3.54 -8.80
C SER A 445 -9.87 3.02 -8.37
N ALA A 446 -10.39 1.99 -9.03
CA ALA A 446 -11.64 1.32 -8.65
C ALA A 446 -11.54 0.63 -7.29
N MET A 447 -10.41 -0.03 -7.02
CA MET A 447 -10.12 -0.59 -5.70
C MET A 447 -10.15 0.51 -4.64
N MET A 448 -9.50 1.66 -4.89
CA MET A 448 -9.47 2.80 -3.98
C MET A 448 -10.83 3.47 -3.80
N ALA A 449 -11.80 3.29 -4.69
CA ALA A 449 -13.14 3.85 -4.53
C ALA A 449 -13.86 3.36 -3.26
N THR A 450 -13.48 2.18 -2.73
CA THR A 450 -14.04 1.62 -1.49
C THR A 450 -13.25 2.04 -0.23
N THR A 451 -12.23 2.88 -0.35
CA THR A 451 -11.33 3.26 0.76
C THR A 451 -12.04 3.85 1.96
N ALA A 452 -13.10 4.66 1.75
CA ALA A 452 -13.85 5.23 2.86
C ALA A 452 -14.45 4.13 3.77
N MET A 453 -14.93 3.03 3.20
CA MET A 453 -15.43 1.87 3.93
C MET A 453 -14.29 1.06 4.55
N GLN A 454 -13.25 0.75 3.76
CA GLN A 454 -12.10 -0.03 4.24
C GLN A 454 -11.42 0.64 5.42
N LEU A 455 -11.21 1.95 5.34
CA LEU A 455 -10.60 2.72 6.42
C LEU A 455 -11.52 2.86 7.63
N ALA A 456 -12.84 2.92 7.45
CA ALA A 456 -13.78 2.91 8.56
C ALA A 456 -13.72 1.60 9.35
N ILE A 457 -13.58 0.48 8.64
CA ILE A 457 -13.43 -0.87 9.21
C ILE A 457 -12.05 -1.03 9.87
N ASP A 458 -10.99 -0.47 9.29
CA ASP A 458 -9.64 -0.56 9.82
C ASP A 458 -9.49 0.28 11.10
N ALA A 459 -9.92 1.55 11.07
CA ALA A 459 -9.86 2.46 12.23
C ALA A 459 -10.78 2.06 13.40
N PHE A 460 -11.76 1.20 13.15
CA PHE A 460 -12.58 0.58 14.20
C PHE A 460 -11.72 -0.23 15.19
N GLY A 461 -10.69 -0.94 14.71
CA GLY A 461 -9.81 -1.80 15.53
C GLY A 461 -9.12 -1.03 16.67
N PRO A 462 -8.28 -0.03 16.40
CA PRO A 462 -7.60 0.76 17.44
C PRO A 462 -8.55 1.46 18.39
N ILE A 463 -9.76 1.84 17.95
CA ILE A 463 -10.79 2.42 18.84
C ILE A 463 -11.31 1.35 19.79
N ALA A 464 -11.49 0.10 19.32
CA ALA A 464 -11.97 -0.99 20.15
C ALA A 464 -10.92 -1.44 21.16
N ASP A 465 -9.66 -1.53 20.74
CA ASP A 465 -8.51 -1.87 21.60
C ASP A 465 -8.35 -0.85 22.74
N ASN A 466 -8.23 0.43 22.41
CA ASN A 466 -8.20 1.51 23.40
C ASN A 466 -9.43 1.54 24.31
N ALA A 467 -10.60 1.13 23.83
CA ALA A 467 -11.79 1.02 24.69
C ALA A 467 -11.63 -0.11 25.72
N GLY A 468 -10.97 -1.19 25.36
CA GLY A 468 -10.58 -2.26 26.26
C GLY A 468 -9.58 -1.80 27.32
N GLY A 469 -8.53 -1.07 26.91
CA GLY A 469 -7.56 -0.49 27.81
C GLY A 469 -8.18 0.48 28.83
N ILE A 470 -9.11 1.34 28.38
CA ILE A 470 -9.86 2.23 29.28
C ILE A 470 -10.75 1.44 30.24
N ALA A 471 -11.37 0.34 29.80
CA ALA A 471 -12.20 -0.52 30.65
C ALA A 471 -11.37 -1.15 31.77
N GLU A 472 -10.18 -1.68 31.47
CA GLU A 472 -9.27 -2.29 32.43
C GLU A 472 -8.71 -1.24 33.41
N MET A 473 -8.13 -0.14 32.91
CA MET A 473 -7.60 0.95 33.75
C MET A 473 -8.66 1.57 34.63
N SER A 474 -9.92 1.54 34.21
CA SER A 474 -11.05 2.05 35.01
C SER A 474 -11.60 1.03 35.99
N GLU A 475 -11.09 -0.21 35.97
CA GLU A 475 -11.54 -1.32 36.84
C GLU A 475 -13.05 -1.60 36.70
N LEU A 476 -13.53 -1.60 35.43
CA LEU A 476 -14.95 -1.85 35.13
C LEU A 476 -15.31 -3.35 35.29
N PRO A 477 -16.62 -3.67 35.45
CA PRO A 477 -17.06 -5.05 35.49
C PRO A 477 -16.54 -5.90 34.31
N LYS A 478 -16.23 -7.17 34.56
CA LYS A 478 -15.63 -8.08 33.58
C LYS A 478 -16.47 -8.24 32.30
N GLU A 479 -17.78 -8.08 32.39
CA GLU A 479 -18.69 -8.14 31.25
C GLU A 479 -18.43 -7.01 30.26
N VAL A 480 -17.99 -5.83 30.72
CA VAL A 480 -17.62 -4.69 29.87
C VAL A 480 -16.36 -5.03 29.09
N ARG A 481 -15.34 -5.56 29.78
CA ARG A 481 -14.09 -6.00 29.15
C ARG A 481 -14.38 -7.10 28.14
N ALA A 482 -15.22 -8.08 28.44
CA ALA A 482 -15.60 -9.15 27.50
C ALA A 482 -16.23 -8.59 26.20
N ASN A 483 -17.08 -7.55 26.30
CA ASN A 483 -17.65 -6.90 25.13
C ASN A 483 -16.59 -6.15 24.31
N THR A 484 -15.65 -5.48 24.95
CA THR A 484 -14.56 -4.79 24.25
C THR A 484 -13.55 -5.76 23.63
N ASP A 485 -13.24 -6.87 24.29
CA ASP A 485 -12.36 -7.94 23.79
C ASP A 485 -12.92 -8.59 22.52
N ILE A 486 -14.26 -8.78 22.44
CA ILE A 486 -14.91 -9.24 21.19
C ILE A 486 -14.68 -8.25 20.06
N LEU A 487 -14.86 -6.94 20.32
CA LEU A 487 -14.63 -5.91 19.31
C LEU A 487 -13.16 -5.84 18.88
N ASP A 488 -12.24 -5.92 19.84
CA ASP A 488 -10.80 -5.88 19.61
C ASP A 488 -10.32 -7.10 18.80
N THR A 489 -10.83 -8.31 19.13
CA THR A 489 -10.53 -9.52 18.33
C THR A 489 -10.91 -9.37 16.86
N VAL A 490 -12.07 -8.76 16.58
CA VAL A 490 -12.48 -8.43 15.21
C VAL A 490 -11.60 -7.32 14.65
N GLY A 491 -11.27 -6.32 15.46
CA GLY A 491 -10.41 -5.19 15.11
C GLY A 491 -9.05 -5.62 14.57
N ASN A 492 -8.38 -6.59 15.20
CA ASN A 492 -7.10 -7.13 14.76
C ASN A 492 -7.20 -7.84 13.40
N THR A 493 -8.28 -8.59 13.20
CA THR A 493 -8.52 -9.25 11.90
C THR A 493 -8.79 -8.21 10.81
N THR A 494 -9.59 -7.19 11.09
CA THR A 494 -9.91 -6.12 10.13
C THR A 494 -8.72 -5.21 9.85
N ALA A 495 -7.88 -4.92 10.86
CA ALA A 495 -6.63 -4.18 10.68
C ALA A 495 -5.64 -4.92 9.76
N ALA A 496 -5.53 -6.25 9.90
CA ALA A 496 -4.73 -7.05 8.97
C ALA A 496 -5.30 -7.00 7.54
N ILE A 497 -6.63 -7.07 7.39
CA ILE A 497 -7.33 -6.96 6.09
C ILE A 497 -7.08 -5.58 5.46
N GLY A 498 -7.19 -4.49 6.24
CA GLY A 498 -6.92 -3.11 5.79
C GLY A 498 -5.49 -2.93 5.31
N LYS A 499 -4.50 -3.49 6.03
CA LYS A 499 -3.10 -3.51 5.62
C LYS A 499 -2.90 -4.29 4.32
N GLY A 500 -3.52 -5.47 4.17
CA GLY A 500 -3.51 -6.26 2.94
C GLY A 500 -4.07 -5.48 1.75
N PHE A 501 -5.20 -4.79 1.93
CA PHE A 501 -5.81 -3.91 0.93
C PHE A 501 -4.89 -2.74 0.55
N ALA A 502 -4.25 -2.09 1.53
CA ALA A 502 -3.31 -0.99 1.30
C ALA A 502 -2.08 -1.45 0.49
N ILE A 503 -1.53 -2.64 0.79
CA ILE A 503 -0.40 -3.24 0.03
C ILE A 503 -0.82 -3.53 -1.42
N ALA A 504 -2.01 -4.09 -1.61
CA ALA A 504 -2.57 -4.39 -2.92
C ALA A 504 -2.71 -3.13 -3.77
N SER A 505 -3.29 -2.08 -3.20
CA SER A 505 -3.45 -0.81 -3.87
C SER A 505 -2.10 -0.18 -4.22
N ALA A 506 -1.11 -0.27 -3.31
CA ALA A 506 0.24 0.25 -3.54
C ALA A 506 0.95 -0.45 -4.69
N ALA A 507 0.80 -1.78 -4.83
CA ALA A 507 1.38 -2.54 -5.92
C ALA A 507 0.85 -2.11 -7.29
N LEU A 508 -0.48 -1.98 -7.43
CA LEU A 508 -1.10 -1.52 -8.67
C LEU A 508 -0.82 -0.04 -8.96
N THR A 509 -0.83 0.81 -7.91
CA THR A 509 -0.51 2.23 -8.02
C THR A 509 0.93 2.45 -8.46
N ALA A 510 1.88 1.70 -7.89
CA ALA A 510 3.29 1.80 -8.26
C ALA A 510 3.49 1.51 -9.76
N LEU A 511 2.80 0.51 -10.31
CA LEU A 511 2.89 0.21 -11.74
C LEU A 511 2.25 1.30 -12.60
N ALA A 512 1.14 1.89 -12.15
CA ALA A 512 0.53 3.03 -12.84
C ALA A 512 1.43 4.28 -12.81
N LEU A 513 2.05 4.59 -11.66
CA LEU A 513 3.03 5.68 -11.52
C LEU A 513 4.29 5.40 -12.35
N PHE A 514 4.73 4.16 -12.44
CA PHE A 514 5.83 3.73 -13.27
C PHE A 514 5.55 3.97 -14.75
N ALA A 515 4.35 3.62 -15.22
CA ALA A 515 3.94 3.92 -16.59
C ALA A 515 3.84 5.44 -16.85
N ALA A 516 3.34 6.20 -15.87
CA ALA A 516 3.33 7.67 -15.92
C ALA A 516 4.76 8.24 -15.99
N TYR A 517 5.70 7.68 -15.22
CA TYR A 517 7.12 8.02 -15.26
C TYR A 517 7.73 7.81 -16.66
N VAL A 518 7.51 6.65 -17.27
CA VAL A 518 7.97 6.34 -18.64
C VAL A 518 7.42 7.36 -19.64
N ASN A 519 6.14 7.75 -19.50
CA ASN A 519 5.53 8.77 -20.35
C ASN A 519 6.15 10.15 -20.17
N PHE A 520 6.44 10.56 -18.93
CA PHE A 520 6.99 11.89 -18.64
C PHE A 520 8.47 12.01 -19.02
N THR A 521 9.25 10.94 -18.86
CA THR A 521 10.65 10.89 -19.29
C THR A 521 10.82 10.77 -20.80
N GLY A 522 9.80 10.30 -21.54
CA GLY A 522 9.88 10.03 -22.97
C GLY A 522 10.72 8.81 -23.33
N ILE A 523 11.16 7.99 -22.36
CA ILE A 523 11.88 6.74 -22.64
C ILE A 523 10.94 5.70 -23.28
N GLN A 524 11.44 4.93 -24.22
CA GLN A 524 10.63 3.95 -24.95
C GLN A 524 10.33 2.66 -24.14
N GLY A 525 11.03 2.46 -23.03
CA GLY A 525 10.89 1.31 -22.15
C GLY A 525 12.09 1.13 -21.26
N ILE A 526 12.07 0.09 -20.41
CA ILE A 526 13.13 -0.20 -19.45
C ILE A 526 13.73 -1.56 -19.78
N ASN A 527 14.93 -1.53 -20.35
CA ASN A 527 15.62 -2.73 -20.79
C ASN A 527 16.51 -3.30 -19.67
N ILE A 528 16.02 -4.33 -19.01
CA ILE A 528 16.74 -5.01 -17.90
C ILE A 528 18.02 -5.73 -18.33
N PHE A 529 18.24 -5.95 -19.63
CA PHE A 529 19.50 -6.51 -20.13
C PHE A 529 20.65 -5.49 -20.14
N LYS A 530 20.37 -4.20 -20.03
CA LYS A 530 21.42 -3.19 -19.83
C LYS A 530 21.99 -3.32 -18.42
N ALA A 531 23.30 -3.55 -18.29
CA ALA A 531 23.96 -3.75 -17.01
C ALA A 531 23.68 -2.63 -15.99
N LYS A 532 23.59 -1.36 -16.45
CA LYS A 532 23.29 -0.20 -15.64
C LYS A 532 21.87 -0.28 -15.05
N VAL A 533 20.87 -0.69 -15.84
CA VAL A 533 19.48 -0.87 -15.42
C VAL A 533 19.35 -2.04 -14.45
N LEU A 534 20.01 -3.17 -14.76
CA LEU A 534 20.01 -4.35 -13.92
C LEU A 534 20.66 -4.05 -12.54
N SER A 535 21.78 -3.33 -12.53
CA SER A 535 22.42 -2.91 -11.28
C SER A 535 21.49 -2.02 -10.44
N ALA A 536 20.79 -1.08 -11.06
CA ALA A 536 19.82 -0.22 -10.39
C ALA A 536 18.62 -1.03 -9.84
N LEU A 537 18.16 -2.06 -10.55
CA LEU A 537 17.09 -2.97 -10.09
C LEU A 537 17.53 -3.72 -8.81
N PHE A 538 18.77 -4.21 -8.73
CA PHE A 538 19.29 -4.83 -7.51
C PHE A 538 19.37 -3.83 -6.35
N LEU A 539 19.86 -2.61 -6.61
CA LEU A 539 19.85 -1.54 -5.59
C LEU A 539 18.42 -1.25 -5.11
N GLY A 540 17.46 -1.17 -6.03
CA GLY A 540 16.04 -0.99 -5.67
C GLY A 540 15.51 -2.16 -4.83
N GLY A 541 15.80 -3.40 -5.20
CA GLY A 541 15.40 -4.58 -4.43
C GLY A 541 15.98 -4.66 -3.03
N MET A 542 17.17 -4.09 -2.81
CA MET A 542 17.82 -4.00 -1.50
C MET A 542 17.12 -2.99 -0.57
N VAL A 543 16.61 -1.87 -1.08
CA VAL A 543 16.12 -0.75 -0.26
C VAL A 543 15.00 -1.15 0.71
N PRO A 544 13.95 -1.90 0.33
CA PRO A 544 12.94 -2.36 1.28
C PRO A 544 13.49 -3.20 2.42
N VAL A 545 14.51 -4.03 2.16
CA VAL A 545 15.17 -4.86 3.19
C VAL A 545 15.93 -3.99 4.19
N VAL A 546 16.72 -3.02 3.69
CA VAL A 546 17.46 -2.08 4.53
C VAL A 546 16.51 -1.17 5.32
N PHE A 547 15.46 -0.68 4.69
CA PHE A 547 14.42 0.12 5.35
C PHE A 547 13.78 -0.65 6.49
N SER A 548 13.38 -1.91 6.25
CA SER A 548 12.82 -2.79 7.27
C SER A 548 13.78 -2.98 8.45
N ALA A 549 15.05 -3.26 8.16
CA ALA A 549 16.07 -3.44 9.19
C ALA A 549 16.27 -2.16 10.03
N LEU A 550 16.27 -0.98 9.39
CA LEU A 550 16.35 0.30 10.09
C LEU A 550 15.11 0.53 10.96
N ALA A 551 13.90 0.31 10.45
CA ALA A 551 12.66 0.47 11.19
C ALA A 551 12.61 -0.44 12.44
N MET A 552 12.92 -1.72 12.29
CA MET A 552 12.97 -2.67 13.40
C MET A 552 14.01 -2.28 14.46
N LYS A 553 15.22 -1.89 14.01
CA LYS A 553 16.27 -1.43 14.92
C LYS A 553 15.86 -0.16 15.67
N SER A 554 15.12 0.73 15.02
CA SER A 554 14.60 1.95 15.61
C SER A 554 13.55 1.65 16.68
N VAL A 555 12.61 0.73 16.41
CA VAL A 555 11.66 0.24 17.42
C VAL A 555 12.40 -0.36 18.63
N GLY A 556 13.35 -1.27 18.40
CA GLY A 556 14.10 -1.89 19.47
C GLY A 556 14.85 -0.91 20.38
N LYS A 557 15.45 0.15 19.81
CA LYS A 557 16.09 1.20 20.59
C LYS A 557 15.10 2.01 21.41
N ALA A 558 13.97 2.41 20.81
CA ALA A 558 12.95 3.17 21.49
C ALA A 558 12.28 2.36 22.60
N ALA A 559 12.03 1.05 22.35
CA ALA A 559 11.51 0.12 23.35
C ALA A 559 12.45 -0.03 24.57
N MET A 560 13.76 -0.10 24.36
CA MET A 560 14.73 -0.19 25.47
C MET A 560 14.69 1.05 26.36
N GLU A 561 14.56 2.26 25.80
CA GLU A 561 14.41 3.49 26.59
C GLU A 561 13.13 3.43 27.44
N MET A 562 12.04 2.86 26.91
CA MET A 562 10.79 2.67 27.66
C MET A 562 10.92 1.61 28.74
N VAL A 563 11.51 0.46 28.45
CA VAL A 563 11.78 -0.62 29.40
C VAL A 563 12.57 -0.10 30.60
N GLU A 564 13.63 0.67 30.37
CA GLU A 564 14.45 1.27 31.44
C GLU A 564 13.63 2.23 32.31
N GLU A 565 12.75 3.03 31.71
CA GLU A 565 11.88 3.96 32.46
C GLU A 565 10.83 3.23 33.28
N VAL A 566 10.16 2.21 32.73
CA VAL A 566 9.17 1.42 33.49
C VAL A 566 9.83 0.71 34.67
N ARG A 567 11.00 0.08 34.46
CA ARG A 567 11.79 -0.53 35.53
C ARG A 567 12.22 0.49 36.59
N ARG A 568 12.60 1.72 36.19
CA ARG A 568 12.95 2.80 37.09
C ARG A 568 11.75 3.16 37.95
N GLN A 569 10.59 3.35 37.36
CA GLN A 569 9.39 3.74 38.11
C GLN A 569 8.97 2.65 39.10
N PHE A 570 9.00 1.37 38.75
CA PHE A 570 8.70 0.28 39.66
C PHE A 570 9.67 0.21 40.86
N ARG A 571 10.93 0.62 40.68
CA ARG A 571 11.92 0.65 41.77
C ARG A 571 11.84 1.88 42.63
N GLU A 572 11.56 3.07 42.04
CA GLU A 572 11.73 4.36 42.70
C GLU A 572 10.41 4.94 43.21
N ILE A 573 9.26 4.55 42.68
CA ILE A 573 7.96 5.03 43.13
C ILE A 573 7.41 4.06 44.19
N PRO A 574 7.38 4.47 45.49
CA PRO A 574 6.89 3.59 46.54
C PRO A 574 5.43 3.21 46.35
N GLY A 575 5.12 1.93 46.52
CA GLY A 575 3.76 1.41 46.44
C GLY A 575 3.19 1.32 45.01
N LEU A 576 3.99 1.48 43.96
CA LEU A 576 3.48 1.42 42.57
C LEU A 576 3.01 0.01 42.18
N LEU A 577 3.79 -1.03 42.50
CA LEU A 577 3.41 -2.42 42.26
C LEU A 577 2.26 -2.88 43.13
N GLU A 578 2.14 -2.34 44.35
CA GLU A 578 1.05 -2.60 45.31
C GLU A 578 -0.23 -1.83 44.95
N GLY A 579 -0.20 -0.94 43.94
CA GLY A 579 -1.36 -0.14 43.50
C GLY A 579 -1.68 1.07 44.42
N THR A 580 -0.81 1.42 45.37
CA THR A 580 -0.96 2.59 46.23
C THR A 580 -0.18 3.80 45.73
N GLY A 581 0.87 3.56 44.91
CA GLY A 581 1.65 4.60 44.23
C GLY A 581 0.97 5.05 42.92
N LYS A 582 1.40 6.21 42.40
CA LYS A 582 0.89 6.76 41.13
C LYS A 582 1.99 6.78 40.10
N ALA A 583 1.73 6.14 38.94
CA ALA A 583 2.66 6.11 37.82
C ALA A 583 2.83 7.51 37.18
N ASP A 584 4.04 7.80 36.69
CA ASP A 584 4.33 8.97 35.85
C ASP A 584 4.16 8.64 34.37
N TYR A 585 2.90 8.62 33.90
CA TYR A 585 2.54 8.35 32.53
C TYR A 585 3.11 9.38 31.53
N GLN A 586 3.20 10.67 31.96
CA GLN A 586 3.65 11.76 31.09
C GLN A 586 5.11 11.56 30.67
N ARG A 587 5.93 11.03 31.55
CA ARG A 587 7.33 10.74 31.27
C ARG A 587 7.48 9.63 30.23
N CYS A 588 6.68 8.57 30.31
CA CYS A 588 6.67 7.51 29.29
C CYS A 588 6.25 8.05 27.93
N VAL A 589 5.18 8.84 27.84
CA VAL A 589 4.75 9.54 26.62
C VAL A 589 5.87 10.42 26.04
N ALA A 590 6.58 11.17 26.88
CA ALA A 590 7.66 12.05 26.44
C ALA A 590 8.86 11.26 25.89
N ILE A 591 9.21 10.12 26.49
CA ILE A 591 10.30 9.23 26.06
C ILE A 591 9.97 8.63 24.70
N SER A 592 8.79 7.98 24.53
CA SER A 592 8.36 7.43 23.24
C SER A 592 8.31 8.51 22.17
N THR A 593 7.78 9.70 22.46
CA THR A 593 7.75 10.83 21.52
C THR A 593 9.15 11.19 21.03
N LYS A 594 10.09 11.40 21.95
CA LYS A 594 11.46 11.82 21.63
C LYS A 594 12.20 10.74 20.85
N ALA A 595 12.06 9.48 21.24
CA ALA A 595 12.68 8.35 20.56
C ALA A 595 12.13 8.16 19.16
N ALA A 596 10.80 8.16 18.98
CA ALA A 596 10.16 8.03 17.69
C ALA A 596 10.59 9.12 16.69
N LEU A 597 10.57 10.39 17.12
CA LEU A 597 10.96 11.52 16.27
C LEU A 597 12.44 11.48 15.84
N ARG A 598 13.31 10.95 16.69
CA ARG A 598 14.74 10.76 16.36
C ARG A 598 14.95 9.60 15.40
N GLU A 599 14.33 8.47 15.69
CA GLU A 599 14.58 7.22 14.98
C GLU A 599 13.85 7.13 13.61
N MET A 600 12.78 7.90 13.38
CA MET A 600 12.09 7.92 12.07
C MET A 600 12.90 8.57 10.94
N MET A 601 13.94 9.37 11.28
CA MET A 601 14.69 10.14 10.29
C MET A 601 15.49 9.25 9.35
N ALA A 602 16.15 8.20 9.85
CA ALA A 602 17.00 7.36 9.02
C ALA A 602 16.21 6.56 7.95
N PRO A 603 15.13 5.84 8.29
CA PRO A 603 14.30 5.18 7.27
C PRO A 603 13.68 6.17 6.27
N GLY A 604 13.19 7.33 6.77
CA GLY A 604 12.59 8.35 5.93
C GLY A 604 13.56 8.92 4.89
N LEU A 605 14.78 9.28 5.31
CA LEU A 605 15.80 9.82 4.41
C LEU A 605 16.26 8.80 3.36
N VAL A 606 16.40 7.52 3.70
CA VAL A 606 16.74 6.47 2.73
C VAL A 606 15.70 6.43 1.61
N THR A 607 14.42 6.50 1.94
CA THR A 607 13.32 6.46 0.95
C THR A 607 13.37 7.61 -0.04
N ILE A 608 13.70 8.82 0.43
CA ILE A 608 13.67 10.03 -0.39
C ILE A 608 14.97 10.22 -1.19
N ILE A 609 16.12 9.98 -0.56
CA ILE A 609 17.43 10.30 -1.15
C ILE A 609 17.82 9.26 -2.23
N THR A 610 17.53 7.97 -2.01
CA THR A 610 18.01 6.92 -2.90
C THR A 610 17.49 7.04 -4.33
N PRO A 611 16.19 7.28 -4.62
CA PRO A 611 15.73 7.47 -6.01
C PRO A 611 16.33 8.73 -6.66
N ILE A 612 16.54 9.79 -5.89
CA ILE A 612 17.19 11.02 -6.39
C ILE A 612 18.62 10.72 -6.84
N VAL A 613 19.42 10.07 -5.98
CA VAL A 613 20.80 9.70 -6.31
C VAL A 613 20.86 8.78 -7.52
N VAL A 614 20.02 7.75 -7.58
CA VAL A 614 19.99 6.81 -8.71
C VAL A 614 19.59 7.54 -9.99
N GLY A 615 18.59 8.43 -9.96
CA GLY A 615 18.14 9.21 -11.12
C GLY A 615 19.27 10.06 -11.71
N PHE A 616 19.95 10.85 -10.88
CA PHE A 616 21.01 11.75 -11.36
C PHE A 616 22.32 11.02 -11.73
N VAL A 617 22.69 9.96 -10.98
CA VAL A 617 23.95 9.24 -11.24
C VAL A 617 23.81 8.21 -12.36
N MET A 618 22.67 7.52 -12.41
CA MET A 618 22.46 6.38 -13.31
C MET A 618 21.52 6.69 -14.48
N GLY A 619 20.78 7.80 -14.43
CA GLY A 619 19.88 8.26 -15.49
C GLY A 619 18.48 7.64 -15.46
N PRO A 620 17.57 8.10 -16.37
CA PRO A 620 16.14 7.82 -16.26
C PRO A 620 15.78 6.35 -16.43
N GLU A 621 16.37 5.63 -17.37
CA GLU A 621 16.07 4.21 -17.58
C GLU A 621 16.49 3.35 -16.38
N ALA A 622 17.64 3.67 -15.77
CA ALA A 622 18.13 2.99 -14.58
C ALA A 622 17.25 3.29 -13.35
N LEU A 623 16.76 4.54 -13.19
CA LEU A 623 15.79 4.87 -12.13
C LEU A 623 14.50 4.06 -12.30
N GLY A 624 14.04 3.82 -13.52
CA GLY A 624 12.93 2.91 -13.78
C GLY A 624 13.22 1.48 -13.32
N GLY A 625 14.41 0.95 -13.59
CA GLY A 625 14.85 -0.35 -13.06
C GLY A 625 14.87 -0.39 -11.52
N TYR A 626 15.38 0.68 -10.91
CA TYR A 626 15.39 0.84 -9.44
C TYR A 626 13.96 0.81 -8.85
N MET A 627 13.02 1.58 -9.42
CA MET A 627 11.62 1.60 -8.97
C MET A 627 10.96 0.22 -9.09
N ALA A 628 11.25 -0.53 -10.17
CA ALA A 628 10.77 -1.90 -10.32
C ALA A 628 11.31 -2.82 -9.21
N GLY A 629 12.60 -2.71 -8.87
CA GLY A 629 13.22 -3.45 -7.77
C GLY A 629 12.58 -3.14 -6.41
N VAL A 630 12.38 -1.84 -6.10
CA VAL A 630 11.69 -1.40 -4.86
C VAL A 630 10.28 -1.95 -4.80
N THR A 631 9.53 -1.90 -5.89
CA THR A 631 8.13 -2.36 -5.93
C THR A 631 8.03 -3.86 -5.67
N VAL A 632 8.79 -4.69 -6.41
CA VAL A 632 8.71 -6.15 -6.27
C VAL A 632 9.15 -6.61 -4.89
N SER A 633 10.30 -6.14 -4.42
CA SER A 633 10.80 -6.47 -3.09
C SER A 633 9.89 -5.92 -1.99
N GLY A 634 9.48 -4.66 -2.08
CA GLY A 634 8.65 -3.99 -1.09
C GLY A 634 7.29 -4.64 -0.90
N VAL A 635 6.61 -5.04 -1.98
CA VAL A 635 5.31 -5.74 -1.89
C VAL A 635 5.46 -7.09 -1.18
N MET A 636 6.49 -7.87 -1.50
CA MET A 636 6.72 -9.16 -0.84
C MET A 636 7.02 -8.98 0.65
N TRP A 637 7.89 -8.03 1.02
CA TRP A 637 8.22 -7.73 2.41
C TRP A 637 7.01 -7.19 3.19
N ALA A 638 6.20 -6.31 2.57
CA ALA A 638 5.00 -5.77 3.20
C ALA A 638 3.98 -6.87 3.56
N ILE A 639 3.68 -7.77 2.62
CA ILE A 639 2.74 -8.88 2.84
C ILE A 639 3.30 -9.83 3.91
N PHE A 640 4.57 -10.24 3.77
CA PHE A 640 5.23 -11.12 4.72
C PHE A 640 5.12 -10.57 6.14
N GLN A 641 5.56 -9.34 6.36
CA GLN A 641 5.62 -8.75 7.68
C GLN A 641 4.24 -8.50 8.28
N SER A 642 3.32 -7.92 7.52
CA SER A 642 1.97 -7.64 8.01
C SER A 642 1.22 -8.92 8.38
N ASN A 643 1.34 -9.98 7.58
CA ASN A 643 0.65 -11.24 7.83
C ASN A 643 1.34 -12.06 8.94
N ALA A 644 2.67 -12.06 9.02
CA ALA A 644 3.39 -12.71 10.12
C ALA A 644 2.99 -12.12 11.47
N GLY A 645 3.07 -10.77 11.59
CA GLY A 645 2.72 -10.06 12.81
C GLY A 645 1.26 -10.26 13.21
N GLY A 646 0.32 -10.12 12.25
CA GLY A 646 -1.11 -10.37 12.54
C GLY A 646 -1.42 -11.80 12.93
N ALA A 647 -0.68 -12.79 12.40
CA ALA A 647 -0.85 -14.19 12.76
C ALA A 647 -0.32 -14.50 14.18
N TRP A 648 0.81 -13.88 14.60
CA TRP A 648 1.32 -14.01 15.96
C TRP A 648 0.39 -13.38 16.99
N ASP A 649 -0.12 -12.19 16.72
CA ASP A 649 -1.06 -11.49 17.61
C ASP A 649 -2.33 -12.32 17.84
N ASN A 650 -2.95 -12.81 16.78
CA ASN A 650 -4.12 -13.68 16.90
C ASN A 650 -3.79 -15.07 17.49
N ALA A 651 -2.55 -15.54 17.41
CA ALA A 651 -2.11 -16.74 18.13
C ALA A 651 -2.05 -16.47 19.64
N LYS A 652 -1.52 -15.30 20.09
CA LYS A 652 -1.55 -14.85 21.50
C LYS A 652 -2.99 -14.76 22.02
N LYS A 653 -3.88 -14.07 21.29
CA LYS A 653 -5.29 -13.91 21.66
C LYS A 653 -6.06 -15.23 21.72
N SER A 654 -5.65 -16.25 20.95
CA SER A 654 -6.23 -17.59 21.07
C SER A 654 -6.04 -18.20 22.46
N PHE A 655 -4.91 -17.96 23.13
CA PHE A 655 -4.67 -18.40 24.50
C PHE A 655 -5.47 -17.57 25.52
N GLU A 656 -5.68 -16.29 25.27
CA GLU A 656 -6.48 -15.42 26.14
C GLU A 656 -7.95 -15.85 26.18
N SER A 657 -8.47 -16.32 25.05
CA SER A 657 -9.80 -16.88 24.91
C SER A 657 -9.90 -18.34 25.39
N GLY A 658 -8.77 -19.00 25.62
CA GLY A 658 -8.70 -20.44 25.89
C GLY A 658 -8.66 -21.27 24.62
N VAL A 659 -7.62 -22.09 24.47
CA VAL A 659 -7.41 -22.93 23.28
C VAL A 659 -6.99 -24.35 23.66
N GLU A 660 -7.56 -25.33 22.95
CA GLU A 660 -7.22 -26.75 23.13
C GLU A 660 -6.03 -27.12 22.23
N ILE A 661 -5.00 -27.72 22.81
CA ILE A 661 -3.85 -28.28 22.10
C ILE A 661 -3.68 -29.73 22.59
N ASP A 662 -3.78 -30.68 21.68
CA ASP A 662 -3.57 -32.10 21.92
C ASP A 662 -4.39 -32.66 23.10
N GLY A 663 -5.60 -32.13 23.31
CA GLY A 663 -6.53 -32.59 24.35
C GLY A 663 -6.40 -31.86 25.69
N GLU A 664 -5.50 -30.89 25.82
CA GLU A 664 -5.34 -30.04 26.99
C GLU A 664 -5.76 -28.58 26.67
N MET A 665 -6.48 -27.96 27.62
CA MET A 665 -6.91 -26.56 27.52
C MET A 665 -5.83 -25.63 28.10
N TYR A 666 -5.39 -24.67 27.30
CA TYR A 666 -4.44 -23.64 27.70
C TYR A 666 -5.09 -22.25 27.71
N TYR A 667 -4.75 -21.48 28.71
CA TYR A 667 -5.31 -20.14 28.96
C TYR A 667 -4.23 -19.11 29.16
N LYS A 668 -4.63 -17.86 29.28
CA LYS A 668 -3.77 -16.72 29.62
C LYS A 668 -2.86 -17.04 30.82
N GLY A 669 -1.57 -16.76 30.70
CA GLY A 669 -0.55 -17.02 31.73
C GLY A 669 0.11 -18.39 31.66
N SER A 670 -0.36 -19.35 30.82
CA SER A 670 0.30 -20.63 30.58
C SER A 670 1.66 -20.46 29.88
N GLU A 671 2.55 -21.46 29.96
CA GLU A 671 3.84 -21.42 29.25
C GLU A 671 3.70 -21.28 27.74
N PRO A 672 2.75 -21.98 27.04
CA PRO A 672 2.47 -21.70 25.63
C PRO A 672 1.99 -20.26 25.35
N HIS A 673 1.21 -19.67 26.25
CA HIS A 673 0.82 -18.27 26.15
C HIS A 673 2.06 -17.33 26.20
N LYS A 674 2.99 -17.54 27.14
CA LYS A 674 4.22 -16.75 27.23
C LYS A 674 5.09 -16.88 25.98
N ALA A 675 5.14 -18.08 25.37
CA ALA A 675 5.80 -18.29 24.11
C ALA A 675 5.10 -17.52 22.97
N ALA A 676 3.77 -17.46 22.97
CA ALA A 676 2.98 -16.69 21.99
C ALA A 676 3.18 -15.17 22.15
N VAL A 677 3.24 -14.66 23.39
CA VAL A 677 3.61 -13.25 23.68
C VAL A 677 4.99 -12.91 23.13
N THR A 678 5.98 -13.79 23.27
CA THR A 678 7.31 -13.59 22.68
C THR A 678 7.25 -13.47 21.15
N GLY A 679 6.43 -14.30 20.49
CA GLY A 679 6.23 -14.23 19.05
C GLY A 679 5.53 -12.95 18.61
N ASP A 680 4.53 -12.49 19.35
CA ASP A 680 3.82 -11.24 19.10
C ASP A 680 4.76 -10.04 19.24
N THR A 681 5.58 -10.00 20.30
CA THR A 681 6.64 -8.96 20.48
C THR A 681 7.61 -8.88 19.28
N VAL A 682 7.94 -10.02 18.64
CA VAL A 682 8.73 -10.04 17.39
C VAL A 682 7.89 -9.56 16.21
N GLY A 683 6.60 -9.87 16.18
CA GLY A 683 5.65 -9.53 15.13
C GLY A 683 5.22 -8.05 15.12
N ASP A 684 5.22 -7.40 16.26
CA ASP A 684 4.76 -6.02 16.44
C ASP A 684 5.50 -5.00 15.55
N PRO A 685 6.85 -4.95 15.52
CA PRO A 685 7.55 -4.09 14.58
C PRO A 685 7.25 -4.42 13.12
N PHE A 686 6.89 -5.67 12.80
CA PHE A 686 6.54 -6.10 11.46
C PHE A 686 5.17 -5.58 11.04
N LYS A 687 4.13 -5.83 11.85
CA LYS A 687 2.75 -5.54 11.46
C LYS A 687 2.40 -4.05 11.54
N ASP A 688 3.03 -3.27 12.44
CA ASP A 688 2.58 -1.92 12.78
C ASP A 688 3.58 -0.82 12.41
N THR A 689 4.86 -1.17 12.15
CA THR A 689 5.88 -0.19 11.75
C THR A 689 6.41 -0.47 10.36
N SER A 690 7.16 -1.56 10.17
CA SER A 690 7.90 -1.83 8.94
C SER A 690 6.98 -2.23 7.79
N GLY A 691 6.08 -3.19 7.99
CA GLY A 691 5.19 -3.69 6.95
C GLY A 691 4.33 -2.60 6.30
N PRO A 692 3.54 -1.84 7.07
CA PRO A 692 2.71 -0.76 6.53
C PRO A 692 3.53 0.36 5.88
N SER A 693 4.70 0.69 6.43
CA SER A 693 5.56 1.75 5.87
C SER A 693 6.13 1.40 4.49
N MET A 694 6.16 0.10 4.12
CA MET A 694 6.55 -0.33 2.77
C MET A 694 5.60 0.19 1.69
N ASN A 695 4.30 0.34 2.00
CA ASN A 695 3.33 0.90 1.06
C ASN A 695 3.74 2.29 0.61
N ILE A 696 4.17 3.11 1.57
CA ILE A 696 4.56 4.49 1.34
C ILE A 696 5.91 4.53 0.65
N LEU A 697 6.88 3.71 1.08
CA LEU A 697 8.19 3.58 0.44
C LEU A 697 8.05 3.30 -1.06
N ILE A 698 7.22 2.33 -1.45
CA ILE A 698 6.99 1.96 -2.84
C ILE A 698 6.43 3.13 -3.64
N LYS A 699 5.36 3.75 -3.16
CA LYS A 699 4.66 4.83 -3.85
C LYS A 699 5.49 6.12 -3.91
N LEU A 700 6.09 6.52 -2.78
CA LEU A 700 6.90 7.73 -2.71
C LEU A 700 8.13 7.62 -3.60
N THR A 701 8.78 6.45 -3.68
CA THR A 701 9.87 6.22 -4.63
C THR A 701 9.42 6.47 -6.08
N CYS A 702 8.24 5.97 -6.47
CA CYS A 702 7.70 6.20 -7.81
C CYS A 702 7.29 7.66 -8.04
N LEU A 703 6.73 8.33 -7.02
CA LEU A 703 6.35 9.75 -7.09
C LEU A 703 7.58 10.68 -7.16
N VAL A 704 8.63 10.39 -6.41
CA VAL A 704 9.91 11.11 -6.54
C VAL A 704 10.47 10.91 -7.95
N GLY A 705 10.45 9.68 -8.47
CA GLY A 705 10.80 9.42 -9.86
C GLY A 705 9.96 10.23 -10.84
N LEU A 706 8.64 10.28 -10.65
CA LEU A 706 7.71 11.02 -11.50
C LEU A 706 8.00 12.53 -11.50
N THR A 707 8.32 13.12 -10.34
CA THR A 707 8.68 14.55 -10.24
C THR A 707 10.06 14.88 -10.80
N LEU A 708 10.96 13.90 -10.83
CA LEU A 708 12.27 14.06 -11.48
C LEU A 708 12.20 13.78 -13.00
N ALA A 709 11.13 13.14 -13.48
CA ALA A 709 11.01 12.71 -14.87
C ALA A 709 11.25 13.82 -15.90
N PRO A 710 10.69 15.05 -15.76
CA PRO A 710 10.91 16.13 -16.71
C PRO A 710 12.38 16.59 -16.75
N ILE A 711 13.07 16.56 -15.61
CA ILE A 711 14.48 16.93 -15.51
C ILE A 711 15.38 15.88 -16.18
N LEU A 712 15.09 14.61 -15.93
CA LEU A 712 15.88 13.49 -16.45
C LEU A 712 15.63 13.22 -17.94
N GLY A 713 14.43 13.53 -18.44
CA GLY A 713 14.05 13.37 -19.86
C GLY A 713 14.63 14.45 -20.78
N GLY A 714 14.81 15.67 -20.30
CA GLY A 714 15.31 16.80 -21.09
C GLY A 714 16.74 16.62 -21.68
N HIS A 715 17.53 15.73 -21.12
CA HIS A 715 18.86 15.39 -21.66
C HIS A 715 18.85 14.39 -22.82
N HIS A 716 17.72 13.75 -23.13
CA HIS A 716 17.59 12.83 -24.28
C HIS A 716 17.01 13.49 -25.52
N GLY A 717 16.50 14.71 -25.43
CA GLY A 717 15.98 15.47 -26.58
C GLY A 717 17.06 15.85 -27.61
N ASP A 718 18.30 16.00 -27.17
CA ASP A 718 19.43 16.38 -28.06
C ASP A 718 20.11 15.16 -28.73
N GLU A 719 20.01 13.96 -28.16
CA GLU A 719 20.57 12.75 -28.80
C GLU A 719 19.61 12.08 -29.82
N THR A 720 18.31 12.31 -29.70
CA THR A 720 17.31 11.77 -30.66
C THR A 720 17.03 12.68 -31.85
N SER A 721 17.54 13.91 -31.85
CA SER A 721 17.48 14.82 -33.02
C SER A 721 18.54 14.52 -34.09
N SER A 722 19.53 13.69 -33.84
CA SER A 722 20.35 13.10 -34.87
C SER A 722 19.67 11.78 -35.34
N ILE A 723 18.50 11.89 -35.99
CA ILE A 723 18.10 10.87 -36.95
C ILE A 723 19.26 10.84 -37.96
N ASP A 724 20.01 9.74 -37.94
CA ASP A 724 21.06 9.52 -38.89
C ASP A 724 20.42 9.49 -40.29
N THR A 725 20.37 10.67 -40.90
CA THR A 725 19.91 10.84 -42.26
C THR A 725 20.92 10.31 -43.27
N SER A 726 22.03 9.67 -42.82
CA SER A 726 23.00 9.03 -43.68
C SER A 726 22.36 7.89 -44.49
N GLY A 727 21.40 7.16 -43.90
CA GLY A 727 20.60 6.17 -44.60
C GLY A 727 19.66 6.76 -45.66
N LEU A 728 19.03 7.88 -45.40
CA LEU A 728 18.17 8.61 -46.33
C LEU A 728 18.97 9.25 -47.46
N ARG A 729 20.17 9.77 -47.19
CA ARG A 729 21.07 10.28 -48.26
C ARG A 729 21.62 9.18 -49.16
N MET A 730 21.73 7.96 -48.70
CA MET A 730 22.06 6.83 -49.59
C MET A 730 20.89 6.45 -50.49
N TYR A 731 19.62 6.60 -50.05
CA TYR A 731 18.46 6.39 -50.92
C TYR A 731 18.28 7.50 -51.97
N GLU A 732 18.46 8.77 -51.60
CA GLU A 732 18.45 9.90 -52.59
C GLU A 732 19.65 9.89 -53.55
N ARG A 733 20.80 9.32 -53.17
CA ARG A 733 21.95 9.15 -54.07
C ARG A 733 21.73 8.07 -55.10
N LYS A 734 20.86 7.08 -54.87
CA LYS A 734 20.51 6.04 -55.86
C LYS A 734 19.63 6.58 -56.97
N GLU A 735 18.91 7.65 -56.82
CA GLU A 735 18.07 8.24 -57.86
C GLU A 735 18.83 9.18 -58.81
N ARG A 736 20.12 9.45 -58.59
CA ARG A 736 20.95 10.32 -59.44
C ARG A 736 22.11 9.60 -60.14
N ILE A 737 22.04 8.30 -60.31
CA ILE A 737 23.03 7.58 -61.12
C ILE A 737 22.62 7.73 -62.59
N ASP A 738 23.50 8.37 -63.37
CA ASP A 738 23.36 8.49 -64.81
C ASP A 738 23.17 7.07 -65.46
N PRO A 739 22.04 6.84 -66.14
CA PRO A 739 21.77 5.51 -66.80
C PRO A 739 22.84 5.00 -67.71
N ASN A 740 23.76 5.84 -68.11
CA ASN A 740 24.87 5.50 -69.06
C ASN A 740 26.23 5.24 -68.40
N SER A 741 26.29 5.28 -67.02
CA SER A 741 27.55 4.99 -66.38
C SER A 741 27.89 3.52 -66.29
N ASN A 742 29.20 3.19 -66.35
CA ASN A 742 29.68 1.79 -66.25
C ASN A 742 29.23 1.02 -65.00
N ALA A 743 28.91 1.76 -63.95
CA ALA A 743 28.36 1.18 -62.69
C ALA A 743 26.89 0.74 -62.84
N ALA A 744 26.07 1.45 -63.65
CA ALA A 744 24.69 1.04 -63.93
C ALA A 744 24.65 -0.22 -64.83
N LYS A 745 25.59 -0.38 -65.74
CA LYS A 745 25.70 -1.60 -66.62
C LYS A 745 26.14 -2.82 -65.79
N GLN A 746 27.01 -2.71 -64.81
CA GLN A 746 27.38 -3.80 -63.90
C GLN A 746 26.24 -4.21 -62.94
N GLY A 747 25.43 -3.24 -62.44
CA GLY A 747 24.25 -3.52 -61.66
C GLY A 747 23.17 -4.28 -62.44
N LEU A 748 22.96 -3.95 -63.69
CA LEU A 748 22.00 -4.68 -64.59
C LEU A 748 22.44 -6.11 -64.88
N ILE A 749 23.73 -6.38 -64.96
CA ILE A 749 24.27 -7.73 -65.21
C ILE A 749 24.03 -8.60 -63.95
N LEU A 750 24.26 -8.11 -62.79
CA LEU A 750 24.00 -8.82 -61.51
C LEU A 750 22.50 -9.14 -61.30
N THR A 751 21.58 -8.27 -61.72
CA THR A 751 20.13 -8.52 -61.65
C THR A 751 19.63 -9.53 -62.65
N ASN A 752 20.25 -9.61 -63.83
CA ASN A 752 19.89 -10.64 -64.86
C ASN A 752 20.42 -12.03 -64.50
N GLU A 753 21.58 -12.13 -63.85
CA GLU A 753 22.09 -13.44 -63.39
C GLU A 753 21.25 -13.99 -62.20
N GLN A 754 20.73 -13.16 -61.35
CA GLN A 754 19.80 -13.61 -60.26
C GLN A 754 18.39 -13.97 -60.75
N GLN A 755 17.94 -13.42 -61.92
CA GLN A 755 16.65 -13.80 -62.51
C GLN A 755 16.72 -15.08 -63.32
N GLN A 756 17.90 -15.47 -63.86
CA GLN A 756 18.07 -16.73 -64.58
C GLN A 756 18.26 -17.97 -63.67
N GLN A 757 18.59 -17.80 -62.40
CA GLN A 757 18.70 -18.91 -61.47
C GLN A 757 17.36 -19.30 -60.75
N ASN A 758 16.29 -18.54 -60.97
CA ASN A 758 14.98 -18.81 -60.34
C ASN A 758 13.87 -19.30 -61.26
N SER A 759 14.20 -19.78 -62.51
CA SER A 759 13.25 -20.36 -63.45
C SER A 759 13.49 -21.88 -63.63
N GLY A 760 13.00 -22.64 -62.65
CA GLY A 760 12.86 -24.10 -62.78
C GLY A 760 11.36 -24.45 -62.51
N PRO A 761 10.84 -25.49 -63.16
CA PRO A 761 9.41 -25.65 -63.38
C PRO A 761 8.66 -26.20 -62.17
N HIS A 762 7.49 -25.64 -61.96
CA HIS A 762 6.47 -26.16 -61.00
C HIS A 762 5.92 -27.49 -61.52
N PRO A 763 5.67 -28.50 -60.69
CA PRO A 763 4.59 -29.43 -60.89
C PRO A 763 3.45 -29.21 -59.90
N THR A 764 2.27 -29.01 -60.44
CA THR A 764 0.97 -29.23 -59.90
C THR A 764 0.80 -30.63 -59.33
N ASN A 765 0.34 -30.83 -58.11
CA ASN A 765 -0.77 -31.74 -57.79
C ASN A 765 -0.97 -31.85 -56.24
N THR A 766 -2.12 -31.44 -55.78
CA THR A 766 -2.77 -31.94 -54.61
C THR A 766 -3.27 -33.38 -54.88
N PRO A 767 -3.28 -34.33 -53.91
CA PRO A 767 -4.39 -34.46 -52.99
C PRO A 767 -4.10 -35.09 -51.61
N ALA A 768 -5.09 -34.85 -50.70
CA ALA A 768 -5.58 -35.69 -49.60
C ALA A 768 -4.60 -36.17 -48.52
N GLY A 769 -4.93 -35.81 -47.27
CA GLY A 769 -4.34 -36.34 -46.05
C GLY A 769 -4.62 -37.85 -45.84
N PRO A 770 -3.90 -38.40 -44.88
CA PRO A 770 -4.56 -39.20 -43.86
C PRO A 770 -3.96 -39.10 -42.46
N THR A 771 -4.88 -39.13 -41.49
CA THR A 771 -4.90 -39.84 -40.20
C THR A 771 -3.60 -40.10 -39.43
N LEU A 772 -3.64 -39.62 -38.18
CA LEU A 772 -2.79 -39.93 -37.05
C LEU A 772 -2.67 -41.46 -36.79
N ASN A 773 -1.45 -41.87 -36.48
CA ASN A 773 -1.21 -43.12 -35.75
C ASN A 773 -0.05 -42.90 -34.77
N PRO A 774 -0.24 -43.21 -33.47
CA PRO A 774 0.75 -42.97 -32.46
C PRO A 774 1.61 -44.20 -32.21
N ASN A 775 2.85 -44.19 -32.68
CA ASN A 775 3.92 -45.05 -32.17
C ASN A 775 5.13 -44.94 -33.10
N ASN A 776 6.10 -44.14 -32.72
CA ASN A 776 7.49 -44.44 -33.04
C ASN A 776 8.44 -43.74 -32.07
N GLN A 777 9.15 -44.60 -31.37
CA GLN A 777 10.26 -44.29 -30.49
C GLN A 777 11.44 -43.76 -31.34
N LEU A 778 12.01 -42.63 -30.97
CA LEU A 778 13.34 -42.21 -31.40
C LEU A 778 14.39 -42.61 -30.37
N GLN A 779 15.21 -43.55 -30.70
CA GLN A 779 16.45 -43.92 -30.07
C GLN A 779 17.48 -42.80 -30.31
N GLY A 780 18.09 -42.29 -29.25
CA GLY A 780 19.33 -41.54 -29.27
C GLY A 780 20.39 -42.26 -28.43
N PRO A 781 21.67 -42.16 -28.79
CA PRO A 781 22.68 -43.02 -28.22
C PRO A 781 23.35 -42.44 -26.95
N GLY A 782 23.70 -43.27 -25.98
CA GLY A 782 24.70 -42.90 -25.04
C GLY A 782 24.48 -43.24 -23.57
N ASN A 783 24.80 -44.45 -23.23
CA ASN A 783 25.29 -44.98 -21.94
C ASN A 783 25.23 -44.11 -20.68
N GLY A 784 24.35 -44.53 -19.76
CA GLY A 784 24.35 -44.17 -18.35
C GLY A 784 23.42 -45.13 -17.62
N LYS A 785 23.94 -46.20 -17.02
CA LYS A 785 23.18 -47.15 -16.23
C LYS A 785 22.47 -46.44 -15.04
N LYS A 786 21.16 -46.58 -14.94
CA LYS A 786 20.43 -46.28 -13.68
C LYS A 786 20.76 -47.33 -12.63
N PRO A 787 21.06 -46.96 -11.37
CA PRO A 787 21.25 -47.91 -10.32
C PRO A 787 19.91 -48.59 -9.92
N ALA A 788 19.94 -49.89 -9.79
CA ALA A 788 18.74 -50.70 -9.62
C ALA A 788 18.40 -51.00 -8.18
N ASN A 789 19.13 -50.49 -7.13
CA ASN A 789 18.85 -50.82 -5.75
C ASN A 789 19.21 -49.72 -4.76
N ILE A 790 18.51 -49.67 -3.62
CA ILE A 790 18.70 -48.68 -2.54
C ILE A 790 20.11 -48.77 -1.91
N GLU A 791 20.72 -49.97 -1.87
CA GLU A 791 22.06 -50.20 -1.37
C GLU A 791 23.15 -49.54 -2.21
N GLU A 792 23.00 -49.45 -3.52
CA GLU A 792 23.96 -48.75 -4.39
C GLU A 792 23.94 -47.23 -4.21
N LYS A 793 22.76 -46.67 -3.86
CA LYS A 793 22.61 -45.23 -3.53
C LYS A 793 23.26 -44.88 -2.21
N GLU A 794 23.18 -45.75 -1.23
CA GLU A 794 23.83 -45.55 0.05
C GLU A 794 25.39 -45.73 -0.02
N ALA A 795 25.84 -46.64 -0.86
CA ALA A 795 27.28 -46.80 -1.11
C ALA A 795 27.90 -45.56 -1.78
N MET A 796 27.24 -44.99 -2.81
CA MET A 796 27.67 -43.75 -3.45
C MET A 796 27.65 -42.55 -2.51
N LYS A 797 26.69 -42.49 -1.56
CA LYS A 797 26.61 -41.44 -0.55
C LYS A 797 27.77 -41.51 0.45
N ARG A 798 28.20 -42.70 0.83
CA ARG A 798 29.35 -42.93 1.72
C ARG A 798 30.65 -42.61 1.03
N GLU A 799 30.79 -42.89 -0.24
CA GLU A 799 31.98 -42.58 -1.03
C GLU A 799 32.12 -41.06 -1.28
N TYR A 800 31.02 -40.36 -1.54
CA TYR A 800 31.00 -38.90 -1.65
C TYR A 800 31.33 -38.19 -0.32
N GLN A 801 30.89 -38.76 0.81
CA GLN A 801 31.21 -38.21 2.14
C GLN A 801 32.71 -38.46 2.47
N LYS A 802 33.31 -39.56 2.06
CA LYS A 802 34.75 -39.84 2.22
C LYS A 802 35.61 -38.87 1.39
N GLN A 803 35.21 -38.56 0.16
CA GLN A 803 35.90 -37.58 -0.66
C GLN A 803 35.82 -36.15 -0.09
N GLN A 804 34.71 -35.78 0.53
CA GLN A 804 34.58 -34.45 1.18
C GLN A 804 35.40 -34.36 2.48
N LEU A 805 35.63 -35.46 3.16
CA LEU A 805 36.50 -35.48 4.35
C LEU A 805 38.02 -35.42 3.99
N GLN A 806 38.42 -36.06 2.91
CA GLN A 806 39.81 -35.97 2.41
C GLN A 806 40.16 -34.57 1.87
N GLN A 807 39.19 -33.83 1.29
CA GLN A 807 39.41 -32.44 0.86
C GLN A 807 39.43 -31.41 1.99
N LYS A 808 39.11 -31.79 3.21
CA LYS A 808 39.23 -30.93 4.41
C LYS A 808 40.52 -31.17 5.22
N GLU A 809 41.26 -32.20 4.90
CA GLU A 809 42.55 -32.51 5.54
C GLU A 809 43.77 -32.11 4.69
N GLU A 810 43.55 -31.67 3.41
CA GLU A 810 44.52 -30.91 2.61
C GLU A 810 44.18 -29.40 2.67
#